data_c64dca266e72a66d18c9964a9aaf6ed7
#
_entry.id   c64dca266e72a66d18c9964a9aaf6ed7
#
_cell.length_a   1.000
_cell.length_b   1.000
_cell.length_c   1.000
_cell.angle_alpha   90.00
_cell.angle_beta   90.00
_cell.angle_gamma   90.00
#
_symmetry.space_group_name_H-M   'P 1'
#
loop_
_entity.id
_entity.type
_entity.pdbx_description
1 polymer ?
#
loop_
_entity_poly.entity_id
_entity_poly.type
_entity_poly.pdbx_seq_one_letter_code
_entity_poly.pdbx_strand_id
1 'polypeptide(L)'
;MASTEVREAHVADASAVAPLTEEKVDEKFDDVKVDEKEITEELDLYAPLKMDPSIPHEPNPLTARAVIVGILLGALVNASNLYLGLKTGFTFSANIFGSIFGYGIVKLLATHCRDWPILGGTFGPQENSIIQAAATGSGGIAGIFVAGIPAIYRLQAIDGTPQENFGPLITITLVCSFFGLFFVTPLRKFFIIRVARELKLLFPTPTAVALTIRSMHAGAAGAQEAISKLKALGLAFSAALIHRVASYYAIGILYDWHPFTWIHIWSNGTSWALNIESWGWYFENTSAFIGSGILIGMNAAISLFAGAVLAWAIIGPVLVHYGECIGKQIYPDDPYWDSLYTFSSLSNLGHETPSPRYWLLWPGVLIMVATSIAELLVQYKVLAHAGRATWKAMCSGLNDLKIKVSGKPSTFLEAQASKYQDDPNMVADSARPEDQVPMWQWMLGLVASIVIAIIVFEYQWGMNPGLTILACLLGFLFSFLAIQIGAVTDQTPLTAASKASQLVFGAATSGKGYSITDAQRINLVAGGLASGAADVGNALTSDFRTGFLLGTPPNKQWYAQSMGTLISVFLAPGLFVLFSTAYPCILDGSDHCPFGVPSVAAWAAVAQAVTDPAVNIPWTSAIFSIVMAIVCVAQVVVRHFYLVGEREWVRDYLPNWGAIALSFVLPNPVFTTASLVGALLALAWRKWKLSSFELYGYAVAAGLIAGEGLGGVVGAVLQIAGVSGDLLGTSVGCPGNEC
;
A
#
# COMPACT_ATOMS: atom_id res chain seq x y z
N MET A 1 41.31 -1.00 20.84
CA MET A 1 41.04 0.32 21.39
C MET A 1 40.86 1.26 20.22
N ALA A 2 39.64 1.43 19.78
CA ALA A 2 39.14 2.53 18.97
C ALA A 2 37.62 2.38 19.04
N SER A 3 37.00 3.26 19.78
CA SER A 3 35.57 3.41 19.94
C SER A 3 34.97 3.85 18.59
N THR A 4 34.15 3.03 17.99
CA THR A 4 33.38 3.39 16.81
C THR A 4 32.09 4.03 17.29
N GLU A 5 32.03 5.34 17.29
CA GLU A 5 30.77 6.08 17.29
C GLU A 5 29.99 5.70 16.05
N VAL A 6 28.92 4.93 16.24
CA VAL A 6 27.90 4.71 15.22
C VAL A 6 26.98 5.93 15.24
N ARG A 7 27.24 6.88 14.35
CA ARG A 7 26.33 7.98 14.04
C ARG A 7 25.03 7.41 13.50
N GLU A 8 23.96 7.63 14.24
CA GLU A 8 22.59 7.48 13.79
C GLU A 8 22.30 8.48 12.65
N ALA A 9 22.34 7.98 11.43
CA ALA A 9 21.77 8.67 10.28
C ALA A 9 21.19 7.59 9.39
N HIS A 10 19.90 7.42 9.44
CA HIS A 10 19.03 6.91 8.36
C HIS A 10 17.71 6.36 8.90
N VAL A 11 16.92 7.25 9.48
CA VAL A 11 15.45 7.10 9.54
C VAL A 11 14.83 8.36 8.90
N ALA A 12 15.43 8.85 7.82
CA ALA A 12 15.11 10.16 7.28
C ALA A 12 14.21 10.15 6.03
N ASP A 13 13.59 9.02 5.66
CA ASP A 13 12.70 9.02 4.49
C ASP A 13 11.29 8.49 4.71
N ALA A 14 10.93 8.11 5.93
CA ALA A 14 9.54 7.73 6.23
C ALA A 14 9.02 8.26 7.56
N SER A 15 9.84 8.95 8.35
CA SER A 15 9.37 9.55 9.60
C SER A 15 10.22 10.76 9.93
N ALA A 16 9.69 11.96 9.67
CA ALA A 16 10.27 13.20 10.16
C ALA A 16 10.02 13.33 11.67
N VAL A 17 10.73 12.52 12.45
CA VAL A 17 11.01 12.80 13.84
C VAL A 17 12.54 12.89 13.93
N ALA A 18 13.08 14.04 13.57
CA ALA A 18 14.48 14.33 13.78
C ALA A 18 14.72 14.62 15.26
N PRO A 19 15.81 14.11 15.86
CA PRO A 19 16.26 14.57 17.16
C PRO A 19 16.71 16.04 17.03
N LEU A 20 16.30 16.86 17.99
CA LEU A 20 16.71 18.24 18.15
C LEU A 20 18.24 18.30 18.29
N THR A 21 18.94 18.80 17.28
CA THR A 21 20.32 19.23 17.41
C THR A 21 20.36 20.62 18.06
N GLU A 22 21.13 20.74 19.15
CA GLU A 22 21.47 21.99 19.80
C GLU A 22 22.19 22.90 18.80
N GLU A 23 21.50 23.91 18.27
CA GLU A 23 22.11 25.21 17.94
C GLU A 23 21.00 26.28 17.78
N LYS A 24 21.04 27.25 18.75
CA LYS A 24 20.30 28.50 18.77
C LYS A 24 18.84 28.48 19.20
N VAL A 25 18.64 28.39 20.50
CA VAL A 25 17.53 29.06 21.19
C VAL A 25 18.14 29.89 22.32
N ASP A 26 18.58 31.05 22.01
CA ASP A 26 18.74 32.12 22.99
C ASP A 26 17.58 33.10 22.84
N GLU A 27 17.04 33.47 23.99
CA GLU A 27 16.06 34.49 24.34
C GLU A 27 14.57 34.12 24.38
N LYS A 28 14.13 34.08 25.66
CA LYS A 28 12.77 34.24 26.20
C LYS A 28 11.94 32.99 26.41
N PHE A 29 12.28 32.22 27.40
CA PHE A 29 11.31 31.62 28.33
C PHE A 29 12.01 31.45 29.68
N ASP A 30 11.93 32.48 30.53
CA ASP A 30 12.21 32.36 31.98
C ASP A 30 11.07 31.60 32.64
N ASP A 31 11.42 30.70 33.56
CA ASP A 31 10.60 30.01 34.56
C ASP A 31 9.75 28.81 34.14
N VAL A 32 10.35 27.74 33.65
CA VAL A 32 9.99 26.36 34.05
C VAL A 32 11.30 25.58 34.20
N LYS A 33 11.77 25.38 35.42
CA LYS A 33 12.81 24.42 35.74
C LYS A 33 12.29 23.02 35.49
N VAL A 34 12.48 22.49 34.29
CA VAL A 34 12.42 21.06 34.01
C VAL A 34 13.78 20.49 34.40
N ASP A 35 13.80 19.49 35.26
CA ASP A 35 15.00 18.82 35.71
C ASP A 35 15.79 18.30 34.49
N GLU A 36 16.95 18.89 34.19
CA GLU A 36 17.86 18.52 33.09
C GLU A 36 18.41 17.09 33.17
N LYS A 37 18.06 16.33 34.20
CA LYS A 37 18.49 14.94 34.39
C LYS A 37 17.65 13.88 33.67
N GLU A 38 16.47 14.23 33.12
CA GLU A 38 15.59 13.29 32.43
C GLU A 38 15.77 13.27 30.89
N ILE A 39 16.59 14.15 30.30
CA ILE A 39 16.66 14.36 28.86
C ILE A 39 17.72 13.47 28.15
N THR A 40 18.51 12.68 28.88
CA THR A 40 19.62 11.89 28.30
C THR A 40 19.47 10.36 28.38
N GLU A 41 18.28 9.82 28.62
CA GLU A 41 18.05 8.40 28.33
C GLU A 41 17.74 8.24 26.83
N GLU A 42 18.68 7.69 26.06
CA GLU A 42 18.44 7.26 24.68
C GLU A 42 17.14 6.44 24.62
N LEU A 43 16.18 6.87 23.82
CA LEU A 43 14.89 6.21 23.64
C LEU A 43 15.13 4.86 22.96
N ASP A 44 15.12 3.75 23.72
CA ASP A 44 15.22 2.41 23.14
C ASP A 44 13.95 2.05 22.39
N LEU A 45 13.96 2.26 21.06
CA LEU A 45 12.82 1.95 20.20
C LEU A 45 12.52 0.44 20.09
N TYR A 46 13.39 -0.44 20.57
CA TYR A 46 13.15 -1.90 20.61
C TYR A 46 12.46 -2.37 21.90
N ALA A 47 12.32 -1.51 22.89
CA ALA A 47 11.63 -1.79 24.14
C ALA A 47 10.26 -1.10 24.21
N PRO A 48 9.33 -1.55 25.07
CA PRO A 48 8.09 -0.85 25.32
C PRO A 48 8.34 0.60 25.78
N LEU A 49 7.57 1.54 25.26
CA LEU A 49 7.70 2.95 25.58
C LEU A 49 7.28 3.21 27.02
N LYS A 50 8.05 4.04 27.73
CA LYS A 50 7.63 4.51 29.06
C LYS A 50 6.40 5.42 28.90
N MET A 51 5.29 5.05 29.54
CA MET A 51 4.06 5.84 29.56
C MET A 51 4.07 6.84 30.68
N ASP A 52 3.40 7.98 30.49
CA ASP A 52 3.21 8.98 31.55
C ASP A 52 2.43 8.34 32.72
N PRO A 53 2.92 8.43 33.97
CA PRO A 53 2.23 7.90 35.15
C PRO A 53 0.84 8.49 35.38
N SER A 54 0.53 9.66 34.81
CA SER A 54 -0.79 10.30 34.90
C SER A 54 -1.86 9.62 34.02
N ILE A 55 -1.47 8.76 33.09
CA ILE A 55 -2.40 8.05 32.23
C ILE A 55 -3.10 6.95 33.02
N PRO A 56 -4.45 6.94 33.10
CA PRO A 56 -5.17 5.93 33.87
C PRO A 56 -4.96 4.53 33.28
N HIS A 57 -4.84 3.54 34.14
CA HIS A 57 -4.76 2.14 33.74
C HIS A 57 -6.03 1.71 33.01
N GLU A 58 -5.86 1.06 31.86
CA GLU A 58 -6.95 0.55 31.02
C GLU A 58 -7.14 -0.97 31.31
N PRO A 59 -8.16 -1.39 32.07
CA PRO A 59 -8.32 -2.79 32.42
C PRO A 59 -8.70 -3.68 31.24
N ASN A 60 -9.40 -3.13 30.24
CA ASN A 60 -9.74 -3.80 28.99
C ASN A 60 -9.77 -2.80 27.82
N PRO A 61 -8.71 -2.73 27.01
CA PRO A 61 -8.68 -1.80 25.90
C PRO A 61 -9.57 -2.20 24.71
N LEU A 62 -10.05 -3.45 24.64
CA LEU A 62 -10.98 -3.92 23.60
C LEU A 62 -12.40 -3.50 23.95
N THR A 63 -12.76 -2.28 23.63
CA THR A 63 -14.10 -1.70 23.86
C THR A 63 -14.93 -1.75 22.58
N ALA A 64 -16.25 -1.81 22.68
CA ALA A 64 -17.14 -1.78 21.53
C ALA A 64 -16.99 -0.47 20.73
N ARG A 65 -16.85 0.68 21.43
CA ARG A 65 -16.63 1.98 20.76
C ARG A 65 -15.34 2.00 19.96
N ALA A 66 -14.25 1.44 20.48
CA ALA A 66 -12.97 1.37 19.78
C ALA A 66 -13.09 0.55 18.50
N VAL A 67 -13.71 -0.62 18.57
CA VAL A 67 -13.89 -1.51 17.42
C VAL A 67 -14.80 -0.87 16.37
N ILE A 68 -15.95 -0.32 16.77
CA ILE A 68 -16.91 0.31 15.84
C ILE A 68 -16.28 1.52 15.15
N VAL A 69 -15.67 2.43 15.91
CA VAL A 69 -15.00 3.62 15.35
C VAL A 69 -13.85 3.19 14.43
N GLY A 70 -13.02 2.22 14.84
CA GLY A 70 -11.96 1.69 14.02
C GLY A 70 -12.47 1.11 12.70
N ILE A 71 -13.51 0.27 12.74
CA ILE A 71 -14.13 -0.32 11.53
C ILE A 71 -14.66 0.77 10.59
N LEU A 72 -15.35 1.78 11.10
CA LEU A 72 -15.90 2.86 10.27
C LEU A 72 -14.77 3.68 9.61
N LEU A 73 -13.72 4.00 10.35
CA LEU A 73 -12.56 4.72 9.81
C LEU A 73 -11.80 3.87 8.78
N GLY A 74 -11.63 2.59 9.05
CA GLY A 74 -11.02 1.68 8.09
C GLY A 74 -11.87 1.46 6.84
N ALA A 75 -13.20 1.42 6.96
CA ALA A 75 -14.10 1.35 5.82
C ALA A 75 -13.95 2.56 4.89
N LEU A 76 -13.75 3.75 5.45
CA LEU A 76 -13.45 4.96 4.70
C LEU A 76 -12.12 4.85 3.95
N VAL A 77 -11.09 4.30 4.61
CA VAL A 77 -9.78 4.08 3.99
C VAL A 77 -9.86 3.00 2.91
N ASN A 78 -10.64 1.93 3.11
CA ASN A 78 -10.87 0.88 2.10
C ASN A 78 -11.48 1.46 0.81
N ALA A 79 -12.50 2.30 0.96
CA ALA A 79 -13.13 2.98 -0.15
C ALA A 79 -12.16 3.91 -0.90
N SER A 80 -11.36 4.68 -0.15
CA SER A 80 -10.32 5.53 -0.72
C SER A 80 -9.23 4.72 -1.43
N ASN A 81 -8.78 3.61 -0.84
CA ASN A 81 -7.78 2.73 -1.42
C ASN A 81 -8.26 2.07 -2.72
N LEU A 82 -9.53 1.69 -2.79
CA LEU A 82 -10.07 1.14 -4.03
C LEU A 82 -10.13 2.21 -5.13
N TYR A 83 -10.63 3.40 -4.83
CA TYR A 83 -10.68 4.52 -5.77
C TYR A 83 -9.28 4.90 -6.30
N LEU A 84 -8.35 5.19 -5.39
CA LEU A 84 -6.98 5.60 -5.75
C LEU A 84 -6.20 4.48 -6.43
N GLY A 85 -6.38 3.26 -5.94
CA GLY A 85 -5.73 2.08 -6.48
C GLY A 85 -6.16 1.77 -7.91
N LEU A 86 -7.45 1.91 -8.23
CA LEU A 86 -7.95 1.78 -9.61
C LEU A 86 -7.45 2.93 -10.49
N LYS A 87 -7.26 4.14 -9.96
CA LYS A 87 -6.65 5.24 -10.71
C LYS A 87 -5.18 5.01 -11.02
N THR A 88 -4.36 4.59 -10.04
CA THR A 88 -2.89 4.60 -10.16
C THR A 88 -2.17 3.37 -9.63
N GLY A 89 -2.86 2.45 -8.99
CA GLY A 89 -2.25 1.31 -8.30
C GLY A 89 -1.72 1.63 -6.90
N PHE A 90 -1.85 2.86 -6.42
CA PHE A 90 -1.38 3.30 -5.11
C PHE A 90 -2.44 3.07 -4.04
N THR A 91 -2.04 2.53 -2.89
CA THR A 91 -2.86 2.35 -1.70
C THR A 91 -2.09 2.82 -0.47
N PHE A 92 -2.77 3.20 0.60
CA PHE A 92 -2.15 3.67 1.83
C PHE A 92 -2.72 2.96 3.05
N SER A 93 -1.91 2.92 4.13
CA SER A 93 -2.28 2.24 5.37
C SER A 93 -3.28 3.07 6.19
N ALA A 94 -4.25 2.39 6.83
CA ALA A 94 -5.21 3.00 7.73
C ALA A 94 -4.62 3.39 9.11
N ASN A 95 -3.37 3.06 9.40
CA ASN A 95 -2.77 3.15 10.73
C ASN A 95 -2.80 4.57 11.30
N ILE A 96 -2.20 5.54 10.60
CA ILE A 96 -2.11 6.93 11.07
C ILE A 96 -3.50 7.58 11.07
N PHE A 97 -4.26 7.36 10.00
CA PHE A 97 -5.62 7.87 9.88
C PHE A 97 -6.51 7.38 11.04
N GLY A 98 -6.53 6.06 11.27
CA GLY A 98 -7.28 5.43 12.35
C GLY A 98 -6.86 5.93 13.74
N SER A 99 -5.57 6.14 13.98
CA SER A 99 -5.07 6.61 15.28
C SER A 99 -5.45 8.06 15.59
N ILE A 100 -5.34 8.97 14.61
CA ILE A 100 -5.61 10.42 14.83
C ILE A 100 -7.11 10.70 14.87
N PHE A 101 -7.87 10.24 13.88
CA PHE A 101 -9.33 10.41 13.89
C PHE A 101 -9.98 9.63 15.02
N GLY A 102 -9.51 8.40 15.25
CA GLY A 102 -9.98 7.54 16.33
C GLY A 102 -9.80 8.21 17.69
N TYR A 103 -8.64 8.82 17.95
CA TYR A 103 -8.42 9.62 19.14
C TYR A 103 -9.46 10.76 19.26
N GLY A 104 -9.64 11.54 18.19
CA GLY A 104 -10.58 12.66 18.20
C GLY A 104 -12.01 12.23 18.51
N ILE A 105 -12.51 11.23 17.79
CA ILE A 105 -13.89 10.74 17.94
C ILE A 105 -14.10 10.12 19.32
N VAL A 106 -13.23 9.20 19.76
CA VAL A 106 -13.42 8.52 21.03
C VAL A 106 -13.18 9.46 22.22
N LYS A 107 -12.27 10.44 22.10
CA LYS A 107 -12.11 11.49 23.11
C LYS A 107 -13.37 12.34 23.26
N LEU A 108 -14.02 12.72 22.16
CA LEU A 108 -15.29 13.43 22.18
C LEU A 108 -16.39 12.57 22.81
N LEU A 109 -16.51 11.29 22.43
CA LEU A 109 -17.48 10.37 23.03
C LEU A 109 -17.24 10.19 24.53
N ALA A 110 -16.00 9.95 24.95
CA ALA A 110 -15.64 9.80 26.35
C ALA A 110 -15.92 11.04 27.19
N THR A 111 -15.88 12.24 26.58
CA THR A 111 -16.13 13.51 27.28
C THR A 111 -17.63 13.83 27.37
N HIS A 112 -18.37 13.68 26.25
CA HIS A 112 -19.78 14.09 26.16
C HIS A 112 -20.75 12.99 26.60
N CYS A 113 -20.37 11.71 26.42
CA CYS A 113 -21.18 10.54 26.76
C CYS A 113 -20.64 9.82 28.00
N ARG A 114 -20.07 10.54 28.96
CA ARG A 114 -19.32 9.98 30.10
C ARG A 114 -20.09 8.92 30.88
N ASP A 115 -21.40 9.10 31.03
CA ASP A 115 -22.26 8.23 31.82
C ASP A 115 -22.88 7.07 31.04
N TRP A 116 -22.59 6.97 29.74
CA TRP A 116 -23.11 5.89 28.89
C TRP A 116 -22.23 4.65 29.00
N PRO A 117 -22.80 3.46 29.26
CA PRO A 117 -22.01 2.25 29.56
C PRO A 117 -21.15 1.77 28.41
N ILE A 118 -21.48 2.10 27.15
CA ILE A 118 -20.76 1.66 25.95
C ILE A 118 -19.85 2.76 25.41
N LEU A 119 -20.33 4.02 25.40
CA LEU A 119 -19.65 5.15 24.79
C LEU A 119 -18.78 5.95 25.76
N GLY A 120 -19.09 5.92 27.05
CA GLY A 120 -18.37 6.64 28.10
C GLY A 120 -17.18 5.86 28.66
N GLY A 121 -16.54 6.42 29.69
CA GLY A 121 -15.42 5.83 30.41
C GLY A 121 -14.07 6.45 30.07
N THR A 122 -13.01 5.96 30.75
CA THR A 122 -11.64 6.40 30.53
C THR A 122 -11.16 5.99 29.13
N PHE A 123 -10.37 6.85 28.50
CA PHE A 123 -9.78 6.62 27.18
C PHE A 123 -8.27 6.81 27.26
N GLY A 124 -7.50 5.82 26.80
CA GLY A 124 -6.05 5.83 26.87
C GLY A 124 -5.38 5.27 25.61
N PRO A 125 -4.03 5.17 25.63
CA PRO A 125 -3.22 4.80 24.46
C PRO A 125 -3.46 3.38 24.00
N GLN A 126 -3.77 2.43 24.90
CA GLN A 126 -4.03 1.04 24.52
C GLN A 126 -5.36 0.92 23.77
N GLU A 127 -6.42 1.60 24.22
CA GLU A 127 -7.70 1.63 23.50
C GLU A 127 -7.53 2.30 22.13
N ASN A 128 -6.71 3.36 22.02
CA ASN A 128 -6.41 3.98 20.72
C ASN A 128 -5.69 3.03 19.77
N SER A 129 -4.78 2.19 20.28
CA SER A 129 -4.14 1.17 19.45
C SER A 129 -5.12 0.08 18.96
N ILE A 130 -6.19 -0.20 19.73
CA ILE A 130 -7.29 -1.08 19.30
C ILE A 130 -8.10 -0.44 18.17
N ILE A 131 -8.40 0.86 18.26
CA ILE A 131 -9.07 1.59 17.17
C ILE A 131 -8.25 1.47 15.88
N GLN A 132 -6.94 1.74 15.99
CA GLN A 132 -6.02 1.65 14.86
C GLN A 132 -5.97 0.23 14.28
N ALA A 133 -5.89 -0.83 15.10
CA ALA A 133 -5.87 -2.21 14.64
C ALA A 133 -7.19 -2.62 13.94
N ALA A 134 -8.34 -2.19 14.47
CA ALA A 134 -9.63 -2.41 13.82
C ALA A 134 -9.74 -1.67 12.48
N ALA A 135 -9.20 -0.44 12.41
CA ALA A 135 -9.15 0.35 11.18
C ALA A 135 -8.22 -0.31 10.13
N THR A 136 -7.06 -0.81 10.54
CA THR A 136 -6.16 -1.56 9.65
C THR A 136 -6.85 -2.79 9.09
N GLY A 137 -7.55 -3.56 9.91
CA GLY A 137 -8.28 -4.75 9.47
C GLY A 137 -9.38 -4.44 8.45
N SER A 138 -10.14 -3.37 8.65
CA SER A 138 -11.23 -3.03 7.73
C SER A 138 -10.78 -2.22 6.50
N GLY A 139 -9.60 -1.58 6.55
CA GLY A 139 -9.06 -0.74 5.49
C GLY A 139 -8.11 -1.44 4.52
N GLY A 140 -7.54 -2.59 4.89
CA GLY A 140 -6.36 -3.17 4.22
C GLY A 140 -6.63 -4.09 3.03
N ILE A 141 -7.85 -4.53 2.76
CA ILE A 141 -8.12 -5.61 1.79
C ILE A 141 -8.45 -5.10 0.37
N ALA A 142 -8.35 -3.80 0.12
CA ALA A 142 -8.62 -3.25 -1.21
C ALA A 142 -7.66 -3.74 -2.31
N GLY A 143 -6.43 -4.13 -1.96
CA GLY A 143 -5.34 -4.41 -2.92
C GLY A 143 -5.66 -5.49 -3.96
N ILE A 144 -6.37 -6.56 -3.61
CA ILE A 144 -6.74 -7.62 -4.55
C ILE A 144 -7.73 -7.11 -5.61
N PHE A 145 -8.60 -6.14 -5.25
CA PHE A 145 -9.58 -5.51 -6.14
C PHE A 145 -9.02 -4.37 -6.97
N VAL A 146 -7.80 -3.94 -6.68
CA VAL A 146 -7.07 -2.93 -7.45
C VAL A 146 -6.31 -3.57 -8.62
N ALA A 147 -6.00 -4.86 -8.56
CA ALA A 147 -5.12 -5.52 -9.52
C ALA A 147 -5.63 -6.89 -10.00
N GLY A 148 -5.63 -7.90 -9.12
CA GLY A 148 -5.85 -9.31 -9.50
C GLY A 148 -7.26 -9.58 -10.02
N ILE A 149 -8.28 -9.20 -9.27
CA ILE A 149 -9.69 -9.46 -9.64
C ILE A 149 -10.10 -8.72 -10.93
N PRO A 150 -9.86 -7.40 -11.08
CA PRO A 150 -10.16 -6.74 -12.35
C PRO A 150 -9.38 -7.33 -13.53
N ALA A 151 -8.15 -7.83 -13.32
CA ALA A 151 -7.38 -8.47 -14.36
C ALA A 151 -8.02 -9.79 -14.85
N ILE A 152 -8.66 -10.56 -13.94
CA ILE A 152 -9.40 -11.78 -14.31
C ILE A 152 -10.57 -11.45 -15.27
N TYR A 153 -11.34 -10.40 -14.94
CA TYR A 153 -12.43 -9.93 -15.81
C TYR A 153 -11.91 -9.38 -17.14
N ARG A 154 -10.82 -8.58 -17.11
CA ARG A 154 -10.21 -8.02 -18.33
C ARG A 154 -9.70 -9.08 -19.29
N LEU A 155 -9.21 -10.20 -18.80
CA LEU A 155 -8.77 -11.35 -19.60
C LEU A 155 -9.93 -12.29 -19.97
N GLN A 156 -11.16 -11.94 -19.60
CA GLN A 156 -12.35 -12.78 -19.79
C GLN A 156 -12.15 -14.21 -19.25
N ALA A 157 -11.37 -14.31 -18.14
CA ALA A 157 -11.06 -15.59 -17.51
C ALA A 157 -12.13 -16.06 -16.51
N ILE A 158 -13.21 -15.30 -16.36
CA ILE A 158 -14.43 -15.63 -15.62
C ILE A 158 -15.63 -15.06 -16.37
N ASP A 159 -16.70 -15.84 -16.43
CA ASP A 159 -17.95 -15.42 -17.04
C ASP A 159 -18.80 -14.57 -16.09
N GLY A 160 -19.65 -13.70 -16.67
CA GLY A 160 -20.59 -12.87 -15.91
C GLY A 160 -20.00 -11.58 -15.36
N THR A 161 -20.84 -10.86 -14.63
CA THR A 161 -20.51 -9.56 -14.03
C THR A 161 -20.02 -9.71 -12.57
N PRO A 162 -19.33 -8.70 -12.01
CA PRO A 162 -18.98 -8.71 -10.58
C PRO A 162 -20.19 -8.85 -9.64
N GLN A 163 -21.38 -8.36 -10.02
CA GLN A 163 -22.61 -8.54 -9.26
C GLN A 163 -23.02 -10.02 -9.21
N GLU A 164 -23.00 -10.71 -10.35
CA GLU A 164 -23.34 -12.14 -10.44
C GLU A 164 -22.32 -12.99 -9.69
N ASN A 165 -21.06 -12.60 -9.73
CA ASN A 165 -19.95 -13.28 -9.06
C ASN A 165 -19.68 -12.79 -7.62
N PHE A 166 -20.64 -12.09 -6.99
CA PHE A 166 -20.42 -11.51 -5.66
C PHE A 166 -20.04 -12.55 -4.60
N GLY A 167 -20.65 -13.74 -4.64
CA GLY A 167 -20.30 -14.85 -3.76
C GLY A 167 -18.85 -15.31 -3.90
N PRO A 168 -18.36 -15.67 -5.10
CA PRO A 168 -16.95 -15.94 -5.38
C PRO A 168 -15.99 -14.84 -4.97
N LEU A 169 -16.35 -13.57 -5.12
CA LEU A 169 -15.53 -12.43 -4.68
C LEU A 169 -15.42 -12.36 -3.16
N ILE A 170 -16.49 -12.60 -2.41
CA ILE A 170 -16.45 -12.69 -0.94
C ILE A 170 -15.55 -13.85 -0.49
N THR A 171 -15.71 -15.02 -1.08
CA THR A 171 -14.98 -16.21 -0.63
C THR A 171 -13.50 -16.14 -0.92
N ILE A 172 -13.06 -15.59 -2.07
CA ILE A 172 -11.63 -15.38 -2.34
C ILE A 172 -11.05 -14.34 -1.38
N THR A 173 -11.79 -13.27 -1.09
CA THR A 173 -11.36 -12.25 -0.13
C THR A 173 -11.21 -12.83 1.27
N LEU A 174 -12.17 -13.65 1.70
CA LEU A 174 -12.11 -14.36 2.98
C LEU A 174 -10.87 -15.26 3.07
N VAL A 175 -10.61 -16.06 2.03
CA VAL A 175 -9.45 -16.95 1.99
C VAL A 175 -8.15 -16.16 2.06
N CYS A 176 -7.96 -15.17 1.20
CA CYS A 176 -6.72 -14.38 1.16
C CYS A 176 -6.43 -13.67 2.49
N SER A 177 -7.48 -13.11 3.11
CA SER A 177 -7.37 -12.33 4.33
C SER A 177 -7.11 -13.20 5.56
N PHE A 178 -7.94 -14.20 5.80
CA PHE A 178 -7.84 -14.99 7.02
C PHE A 178 -6.68 -15.99 6.98
N PHE A 179 -6.29 -16.49 5.81
CA PHE A 179 -5.05 -17.26 5.69
C PHE A 179 -3.84 -16.42 6.14
N GLY A 180 -3.72 -15.16 5.66
CA GLY A 180 -2.66 -14.24 6.09
C GLY A 180 -2.69 -13.95 7.59
N LEU A 181 -3.87 -13.66 8.14
CA LEU A 181 -4.07 -13.34 9.55
C LEU A 181 -3.66 -14.50 10.48
N PHE A 182 -4.06 -15.72 10.17
CA PHE A 182 -3.80 -16.86 11.05
C PHE A 182 -2.34 -17.31 11.02
N PHE A 183 -1.72 -17.40 9.85
CA PHE A 183 -0.35 -17.90 9.79
C PHE A 183 0.67 -16.90 10.33
N VAL A 184 0.40 -15.59 10.27
CA VAL A 184 1.30 -14.55 10.79
C VAL A 184 1.25 -14.43 12.31
N THR A 185 0.16 -14.81 12.94
CA THR A 185 -0.02 -14.70 14.40
C THR A 185 1.18 -15.22 15.22
N PRO A 186 1.74 -16.43 14.99
CA PRO A 186 2.93 -16.88 15.71
C PRO A 186 4.21 -16.12 15.35
N LEU A 187 4.27 -15.46 14.19
CA LEU A 187 5.45 -14.73 13.74
C LEU A 187 5.68 -13.43 14.52
N ARG A 188 4.68 -12.95 15.31
CA ARG A 188 4.86 -11.83 16.26
C ARG A 188 6.08 -12.04 17.16
N LYS A 189 6.16 -13.19 17.82
CA LYS A 189 7.29 -13.50 18.71
C LYS A 189 8.61 -13.55 17.98
N PHE A 190 8.58 -13.98 16.71
CA PHE A 190 9.77 -14.02 15.89
C PHE A 190 10.25 -12.62 15.52
N PHE A 191 9.43 -11.82 14.84
CA PHE A 191 9.85 -10.51 14.29
C PHE A 191 10.00 -9.42 15.34
N ILE A 192 9.17 -9.40 16.39
CA ILE A 192 9.13 -8.29 17.35
C ILE A 192 10.01 -8.58 18.58
N ILE A 193 10.12 -9.86 19.00
CA ILE A 193 10.82 -10.21 20.24
C ILE A 193 12.20 -10.79 19.96
N ARG A 194 12.31 -11.82 19.10
CA ARG A 194 13.56 -12.58 18.96
C ARG A 194 14.60 -11.90 18.10
N VAL A 195 14.20 -11.44 16.89
CA VAL A 195 15.17 -10.95 15.89
C VAL A 195 15.12 -9.43 15.67
N ALA A 196 14.27 -8.70 16.40
CA ALA A 196 14.07 -7.28 16.20
C ALA A 196 15.38 -6.47 16.28
N ARG A 197 16.18 -6.68 17.33
CA ARG A 197 17.46 -5.97 17.51
C ARG A 197 18.55 -6.48 16.57
N GLU A 198 18.64 -7.80 16.38
CA GLU A 198 19.65 -8.44 15.54
C GLU A 198 19.53 -7.98 14.08
N LEU A 199 18.30 -7.96 13.57
CA LEU A 199 17.99 -7.60 12.19
C LEU A 199 17.61 -6.12 12.01
N LYS A 200 17.68 -5.32 13.07
CA LYS A 200 17.32 -3.89 13.09
C LYS A 200 15.91 -3.62 12.55
N LEU A 201 14.93 -4.42 12.96
CA LEU A 201 13.55 -4.33 12.53
C LEU A 201 12.82 -3.22 13.31
N LEU A 202 12.91 -1.99 12.83
CA LEU A 202 12.33 -0.82 13.50
C LEU A 202 10.84 -0.67 13.25
N PHE A 203 10.32 -1.17 12.11
CA PHE A 203 8.95 -0.91 11.67
C PHE A 203 8.64 0.59 11.69
N PRO A 204 9.14 1.39 10.75
CA PRO A 204 9.13 2.85 10.85
C PRO A 204 7.73 3.44 11.08
N THR A 205 6.76 3.15 10.20
CA THR A 205 5.37 3.65 10.35
C THR A 205 4.69 3.16 11.64
N PRO A 206 4.69 1.87 12.03
CA PRO A 206 4.16 1.41 13.31
C PRO A 206 4.78 2.09 14.53
N THR A 207 6.09 2.32 14.49
CA THR A 207 6.80 3.01 15.57
C THR A 207 6.39 4.49 15.63
N ALA A 208 6.27 5.18 14.49
CA ALA A 208 5.78 6.55 14.42
C ALA A 208 4.32 6.66 14.92
N VAL A 209 3.46 5.70 14.59
CA VAL A 209 2.08 5.62 15.12
C VAL A 209 2.08 5.47 16.63
N ALA A 210 2.91 4.57 17.19
CA ALA A 210 3.01 4.39 18.64
C ALA A 210 3.48 5.67 19.35
N LEU A 211 4.48 6.35 18.81
CA LEU A 211 4.96 7.64 19.34
C LEU A 211 3.87 8.71 19.24
N THR A 212 3.13 8.76 18.13
CA THR A 212 2.02 9.70 17.94
C THR A 212 0.90 9.44 18.96
N ILE A 213 0.49 8.18 19.14
CA ILE A 213 -0.53 7.83 20.15
C ILE A 213 -0.04 8.20 21.55
N ARG A 214 1.23 7.88 21.89
CA ARG A 214 1.81 8.28 23.16
C ARG A 214 1.77 9.79 23.37
N SER A 215 2.19 10.59 22.39
CA SER A 215 2.20 12.06 22.48
C SER A 215 0.80 12.64 22.67
N MET A 216 -0.22 12.12 21.96
CA MET A 216 -1.59 12.58 22.06
C MET A 216 -2.23 12.33 23.44
N HIS A 217 -1.74 11.34 24.18
CA HIS A 217 -2.21 11.02 25.52
C HIS A 217 -1.31 11.61 26.64
N ALA A 218 -0.21 12.29 26.31
CA ALA A 218 0.71 12.88 27.27
C ALA A 218 0.19 14.24 27.78
N GLY A 219 -0.58 14.23 28.86
CA GLY A 219 -1.03 15.43 29.56
C GLY A 219 -1.86 16.43 28.73
N ALA A 220 -1.97 17.67 29.23
CA ALA A 220 -2.78 18.72 28.58
C ALA A 220 -2.14 19.25 27.28
N ALA A 221 -0.82 19.33 27.20
CA ALA A 221 -0.12 19.80 26.00
C ALA A 221 -0.29 18.84 24.84
N GLY A 222 -0.14 17.52 25.07
CA GLY A 222 -0.37 16.50 24.07
C GLY A 222 -1.82 16.47 23.57
N ALA A 223 -2.80 16.67 24.46
CA ALA A 223 -4.20 16.77 24.06
C ALA A 223 -4.46 17.99 23.16
N GLN A 224 -3.82 19.14 23.42
CA GLN A 224 -3.97 20.35 22.60
C GLN A 224 -3.33 20.15 21.21
N GLU A 225 -2.18 19.50 21.17
CA GLU A 225 -1.53 19.12 19.91
C GLU A 225 -2.40 18.17 19.08
N ALA A 226 -2.99 17.15 19.71
CA ALA A 226 -3.90 16.21 19.06
C ALA A 226 -5.15 16.91 18.48
N ILE A 227 -5.75 17.86 19.21
CA ILE A 227 -6.88 18.65 18.72
C ILE A 227 -6.45 19.48 17.49
N SER A 228 -5.26 20.03 17.50
CA SER A 228 -4.74 20.83 16.38
C SER A 228 -4.52 19.96 15.14
N LYS A 229 -3.93 18.75 15.28
CA LYS A 229 -3.79 17.76 14.21
C LYS A 229 -5.16 17.32 13.66
N LEU A 230 -6.12 17.05 14.55
CA LEU A 230 -7.48 16.67 14.16
C LEU A 230 -8.20 17.76 13.37
N LYS A 231 -8.07 19.04 13.79
CA LYS A 231 -8.64 20.18 13.04
C LYS A 231 -8.01 20.31 11.65
N ALA A 232 -6.69 20.20 11.54
CA ALA A 232 -5.98 20.28 10.25
C ALA A 232 -6.42 19.15 9.31
N LEU A 233 -6.48 17.92 9.83
CA LEU A 233 -6.94 16.75 9.11
C LEU A 233 -8.40 16.87 8.68
N GLY A 234 -9.31 17.27 9.58
CA GLY A 234 -10.73 17.44 9.26
C GLY A 234 -10.98 18.54 8.24
N LEU A 235 -10.22 19.65 8.30
CA LEU A 235 -10.29 20.73 7.30
C LEU A 235 -9.81 20.25 5.94
N ALA A 236 -8.65 19.58 5.87
CA ALA A 236 -8.12 19.04 4.62
C ALA A 236 -9.05 17.99 4.01
N PHE A 237 -9.58 17.07 4.83
CA PHE A 237 -10.57 16.07 4.43
C PHE A 237 -11.84 16.71 3.83
N SER A 238 -12.44 17.68 4.55
CA SER A 238 -13.66 18.34 4.08
C SER A 238 -13.44 19.15 2.81
N ALA A 239 -12.30 19.85 2.73
CA ALA A 239 -11.94 20.61 1.53
C ALA A 239 -11.75 19.69 0.31
N ALA A 240 -11.02 18.60 0.45
CA ALA A 240 -10.79 17.64 -0.61
C ALA A 240 -12.10 16.93 -1.04
N LEU A 241 -12.95 16.56 -0.10
CA LEU A 241 -14.25 15.95 -0.38
C LEU A 241 -15.16 16.91 -1.17
N ILE A 242 -15.32 18.14 -0.68
CA ILE A 242 -16.16 19.15 -1.34
C ILE A 242 -15.61 19.47 -2.72
N HIS A 243 -14.29 19.67 -2.84
CA HIS A 243 -13.63 19.93 -4.11
C HIS A 243 -13.88 18.79 -5.09
N ARG A 244 -13.68 17.51 -4.67
CA ARG A 244 -13.87 16.36 -5.55
C ARG A 244 -15.32 16.22 -6.02
N VAL A 245 -16.29 16.35 -5.12
CA VAL A 245 -17.71 16.26 -5.47
C VAL A 245 -18.12 17.41 -6.41
N ALA A 246 -17.69 18.65 -6.13
CA ALA A 246 -17.98 19.79 -6.99
C ALA A 246 -17.33 19.63 -8.38
N SER A 247 -16.12 19.07 -8.43
CA SER A 247 -15.37 18.90 -9.69
C SER A 247 -16.02 17.96 -10.68
N TYR A 248 -16.88 17.03 -10.25
CA TYR A 248 -17.65 16.19 -11.19
C TYR A 248 -18.57 17.01 -12.10
N TYR A 249 -19.07 18.16 -11.63
CA TYR A 249 -19.98 19.01 -12.40
C TYR A 249 -19.29 20.10 -13.21
N ALA A 250 -17.98 20.28 -13.06
CA ALA A 250 -17.18 21.26 -13.81
C ALA A 250 -15.75 20.75 -13.97
N ILE A 251 -15.61 19.60 -14.63
CA ILE A 251 -14.36 18.83 -14.65
C ILE A 251 -13.19 19.61 -15.27
N GLY A 252 -13.36 20.19 -16.44
CA GLY A 252 -12.31 20.95 -17.13
C GLY A 252 -11.95 22.29 -16.50
N ILE A 253 -12.71 22.74 -15.46
CA ILE A 253 -12.43 23.98 -14.74
C ILE A 253 -11.82 23.70 -13.36
N LEU A 254 -12.38 22.75 -12.62
CA LEU A 254 -11.99 22.50 -11.23
C LEU A 254 -10.98 21.37 -11.09
N TYR A 255 -10.93 20.42 -12.03
CA TYR A 255 -10.15 19.21 -11.85
C TYR A 255 -9.10 19.01 -12.95
N ASP A 256 -9.51 18.86 -14.23
CA ASP A 256 -8.63 18.62 -15.36
C ASP A 256 -8.33 19.92 -16.11
N TRP A 257 -7.18 20.48 -15.83
CA TRP A 257 -6.75 21.71 -16.47
C TRP A 257 -5.96 21.40 -17.73
N HIS A 258 -6.55 21.68 -18.90
CA HIS A 258 -6.01 21.45 -20.22
C HIS A 258 -5.46 22.74 -20.85
N PRO A 259 -4.28 23.26 -20.44
CA PRO A 259 -3.77 24.52 -20.94
C PRO A 259 -3.50 24.50 -22.45
N PHE A 260 -3.11 23.38 -23.00
CA PHE A 260 -2.83 23.22 -24.43
C PHE A 260 -4.10 23.18 -25.25
N THR A 261 -5.18 22.62 -24.74
CA THR A 261 -6.52 22.72 -25.33
C THR A 261 -7.00 24.16 -25.38
N TRP A 262 -6.80 24.96 -24.33
CA TRP A 262 -7.14 26.39 -24.34
C TRP A 262 -6.32 27.18 -25.37
N ILE A 263 -5.02 26.88 -25.52
CA ILE A 263 -4.19 27.50 -26.57
C ILE A 263 -4.72 27.15 -27.95
N HIS A 264 -5.16 25.91 -28.19
CA HIS A 264 -5.76 25.48 -29.44
C HIS A 264 -7.06 26.24 -29.71
N ILE A 265 -7.97 26.36 -28.75
CA ILE A 265 -9.23 27.10 -28.83
C ILE A 265 -8.95 28.58 -29.16
N TRP A 266 -8.03 29.24 -28.46
CA TRP A 266 -7.69 30.65 -28.70
C TRP A 266 -7.00 30.90 -30.02
N SER A 267 -6.33 29.91 -30.58
CA SER A 267 -5.71 29.99 -31.92
C SER A 267 -6.65 29.64 -33.07
N ASN A 268 -7.94 29.41 -32.80
CA ASN A 268 -8.93 28.95 -33.79
C ASN A 268 -8.50 27.67 -34.52
N GLY A 269 -7.98 26.71 -33.85
CA GLY A 269 -7.64 25.39 -34.39
C GLY A 269 -6.30 25.31 -35.13
N THR A 270 -5.46 26.36 -35.08
CA THR A 270 -4.21 26.42 -35.90
C THR A 270 -2.93 26.14 -35.08
N SER A 271 -3.05 25.72 -33.83
CA SER A 271 -1.90 25.58 -32.92
C SER A 271 -1.35 24.15 -32.88
N TRP A 272 -0.04 24.04 -32.65
CA TRP A 272 0.67 22.80 -32.38
C TRP A 272 0.36 22.21 -30.97
N ALA A 273 -0.43 22.90 -30.18
CA ALA A 273 -0.67 22.58 -28.78
C ALA A 273 -1.38 21.23 -28.61
N LEU A 274 -2.25 20.81 -29.54
CA LEU A 274 -2.89 19.50 -29.53
C LEU A 274 -1.89 18.33 -29.60
N ASN A 275 -0.71 18.54 -30.21
CA ASN A 275 0.32 17.50 -30.21
C ASN A 275 0.87 17.20 -28.80
N ILE A 276 0.92 18.21 -27.90
CA ILE A 276 1.33 18.03 -26.52
C ILE A 276 0.17 17.43 -25.71
N GLU A 277 -1.04 17.91 -25.94
CA GLU A 277 -2.27 17.40 -25.34
C GLU A 277 -2.44 15.89 -25.60
N SER A 278 -2.17 15.46 -26.84
CA SER A 278 -2.23 14.05 -27.27
C SER A 278 -1.35 13.10 -26.43
N TRP A 279 -0.27 13.60 -25.81
CA TRP A 279 0.60 12.85 -24.93
C TRP A 279 0.15 12.89 -23.46
N GLY A 280 -1.03 13.44 -23.15
CA GLY A 280 -1.60 13.50 -21.81
C GLY A 280 -0.90 14.51 -20.89
N TRP A 281 -0.22 15.54 -21.43
CA TRP A 281 0.41 16.60 -20.66
C TRP A 281 -0.60 17.68 -20.29
N TYR A 282 -1.42 17.39 -19.30
CA TYR A 282 -2.31 18.35 -18.64
C TYR A 282 -2.16 18.24 -17.13
N PHE A 283 -2.81 19.07 -16.35
CA PHE A 283 -2.71 19.06 -14.90
C PHE A 283 -4.04 18.67 -14.28
N GLU A 284 -4.04 17.56 -13.55
CA GLU A 284 -5.18 17.15 -12.74
C GLU A 284 -5.02 17.69 -11.31
N ASN A 285 -5.97 18.50 -10.85
CA ASN A 285 -5.97 19.08 -9.51
C ASN A 285 -6.47 18.07 -8.47
N THR A 286 -5.77 16.94 -8.39
CA THR A 286 -6.10 15.86 -7.47
C THR A 286 -5.48 16.09 -6.10
N SER A 287 -6.33 16.33 -5.11
CA SER A 287 -5.92 16.47 -3.71
C SER A 287 -5.21 15.21 -3.19
N ALA A 288 -5.66 14.03 -3.64
CA ALA A 288 -5.11 12.75 -3.20
C ALA A 288 -3.65 12.58 -3.64
N PHE A 289 -3.30 12.91 -4.90
CA PHE A 289 -1.92 12.76 -5.37
C PHE A 289 -1.02 13.90 -4.91
N ILE A 290 -1.54 15.09 -4.69
CA ILE A 290 -0.84 16.15 -3.97
C ILE A 290 -0.54 15.69 -2.53
N GLY A 291 -1.53 15.11 -1.83
CA GLY A 291 -1.35 14.53 -0.49
C GLY A 291 -0.34 13.38 -0.48
N SER A 292 -0.41 12.46 -1.45
CA SER A 292 0.56 11.37 -1.56
C SER A 292 1.98 11.89 -1.80
N GLY A 293 2.14 12.93 -2.62
CA GLY A 293 3.43 13.59 -2.85
C GLY A 293 4.06 14.17 -1.58
N ILE A 294 3.23 14.68 -0.65
CA ILE A 294 3.70 15.13 0.67
C ILE A 294 4.30 13.96 1.49
N LEU A 295 3.75 12.75 1.33
CA LEU A 295 4.16 11.57 2.10
C LEU A 295 5.33 10.79 1.49
N ILE A 296 5.36 10.61 0.17
CA ILE A 296 6.34 9.73 -0.51
C ILE A 296 7.76 10.29 -0.55
N GLY A 297 7.93 11.58 -0.26
CA GLY A 297 9.23 12.23 -0.25
C GLY A 297 9.74 12.65 -1.65
N MET A 298 10.78 13.49 -1.65
CA MET A 298 11.27 14.16 -2.87
C MET A 298 11.93 13.18 -3.85
N ASN A 299 12.72 12.19 -3.37
CA ASN A 299 13.40 11.24 -4.24
C ASN A 299 12.40 10.40 -5.05
N ALA A 300 11.38 9.85 -4.38
CA ALA A 300 10.35 9.05 -5.05
C ALA A 300 9.51 9.90 -6.02
N ALA A 301 9.13 11.12 -5.63
CA ALA A 301 8.34 12.03 -6.48
C ALA A 301 9.11 12.48 -7.73
N ILE A 302 10.40 12.82 -7.58
CA ILE A 302 11.26 13.17 -8.73
C ILE A 302 11.46 11.94 -9.63
N SER A 303 11.71 10.76 -9.07
CA SER A 303 11.89 9.53 -9.85
C SER A 303 10.62 9.18 -10.63
N LEU A 304 9.44 9.33 -10.00
CA LEU A 304 8.15 9.12 -10.63
C LEU A 304 7.92 10.09 -11.81
N PHE A 305 8.17 11.38 -11.60
CA PHE A 305 8.03 12.39 -12.64
C PHE A 305 9.08 12.24 -13.76
N ALA A 306 10.35 11.95 -13.41
CA ALA A 306 11.40 11.69 -14.39
C ALA A 306 11.07 10.47 -15.26
N GLY A 307 10.51 9.42 -14.66
CA GLY A 307 9.99 8.27 -15.38
C GLY A 307 8.89 8.64 -16.37
N ALA A 308 7.96 9.53 -15.99
CA ALA A 308 6.92 10.02 -16.88
C ALA A 308 7.48 10.87 -18.03
N VAL A 309 8.46 11.74 -17.77
CA VAL A 309 9.15 12.50 -18.81
C VAL A 309 9.87 11.55 -19.79
N LEU A 310 10.59 10.55 -19.27
CA LEU A 310 11.24 9.55 -20.10
C LEU A 310 10.25 8.80 -20.99
N ALA A 311 9.14 8.34 -20.42
CA ALA A 311 8.13 7.54 -21.11
C ALA A 311 7.34 8.38 -22.15
N TRP A 312 6.76 9.51 -21.72
CA TRP A 312 5.73 10.25 -22.44
C TRP A 312 6.23 11.49 -23.17
N ALA A 313 7.42 12.02 -22.83
CA ALA A 313 8.00 13.16 -23.55
C ALA A 313 9.22 12.79 -24.42
N ILE A 314 9.86 11.63 -24.18
CA ILE A 314 11.06 11.24 -24.90
C ILE A 314 10.81 9.94 -25.66
N ILE A 315 10.63 8.81 -24.98
CA ILE A 315 10.58 7.48 -25.61
C ILE A 315 9.35 7.37 -26.51
N GLY A 316 8.16 7.70 -26.02
CA GLY A 316 6.91 7.63 -26.79
C GLY A 316 6.99 8.40 -28.11
N PRO A 317 7.30 9.71 -28.10
CA PRO A 317 7.48 10.48 -29.34
C PRO A 317 8.54 9.93 -30.29
N VAL A 318 9.67 9.43 -29.76
CA VAL A 318 10.71 8.80 -30.57
C VAL A 318 10.19 7.53 -31.26
N LEU A 319 9.47 6.67 -30.54
CA LEU A 319 8.88 5.44 -31.09
C LEU A 319 7.87 5.75 -32.22
N VAL A 320 7.04 6.77 -32.04
CA VAL A 320 6.08 7.20 -33.06
C VAL A 320 6.81 7.81 -34.28
N HIS A 321 7.85 8.62 -34.03
CA HIS A 321 8.65 9.21 -35.12
C HIS A 321 9.33 8.18 -36.01
N TYR A 322 9.83 7.07 -35.43
CA TYR A 322 10.47 5.98 -36.18
C TYR A 322 9.47 4.92 -36.70
N GLY A 323 8.17 5.10 -36.45
CA GLY A 323 7.12 4.19 -36.92
C GLY A 323 7.01 2.87 -36.15
N GLU A 324 7.68 2.74 -35.00
CA GLU A 324 7.58 1.58 -34.11
C GLU A 324 6.24 1.53 -33.36
N CYS A 325 5.60 2.68 -33.17
CA CYS A 325 4.32 2.83 -32.53
C CYS A 325 3.44 3.82 -33.28
N ILE A 326 2.10 3.66 -33.15
CA ILE A 326 1.11 4.60 -33.70
C ILE A 326 0.11 5.03 -32.65
N GLY A 327 -0.43 6.26 -32.82
CA GLY A 327 -1.54 6.77 -32.03
C GLY A 327 -2.89 6.45 -32.69
N LYS A 328 -3.95 6.44 -31.87
CA LYS A 328 -5.34 6.36 -32.35
C LYS A 328 -5.94 7.76 -32.36
N GLN A 329 -6.47 8.19 -33.50
CA GLN A 329 -7.19 9.44 -33.63
C GLN A 329 -8.49 9.35 -32.80
N ILE A 330 -8.78 10.40 -32.01
CA ILE A 330 -9.94 10.40 -31.12
C ILE A 330 -11.19 10.85 -31.87
N TYR A 331 -11.08 11.95 -32.65
CA TYR A 331 -12.19 12.57 -33.41
C TYR A 331 -11.87 12.61 -34.89
N PRO A 332 -11.95 11.48 -35.63
CA PRO A 332 -11.59 11.44 -37.06
C PRO A 332 -12.55 12.23 -37.96
N ASP A 333 -13.78 12.42 -37.52
CA ASP A 333 -14.85 13.07 -38.31
C ASP A 333 -14.98 14.56 -38.01
N ASP A 334 -14.23 15.11 -37.02
CA ASP A 334 -14.28 16.54 -36.67
C ASP A 334 -12.99 17.24 -37.11
N PRO A 335 -13.04 18.09 -38.16
CA PRO A 335 -11.86 18.80 -38.65
C PRO A 335 -11.20 19.76 -37.65
N TYR A 336 -11.90 20.15 -36.59
CA TYR A 336 -11.35 21.00 -35.53
C TYR A 336 -10.47 20.23 -34.54
N TRP A 337 -10.80 18.93 -34.30
CA TRP A 337 -10.10 18.06 -33.41
C TRP A 337 -9.36 16.91 -34.11
N ASP A 338 -9.23 16.92 -35.43
CA ASP A 338 -8.65 15.84 -36.23
C ASP A 338 -7.18 15.52 -35.88
N SER A 339 -6.46 16.50 -35.36
CA SER A 339 -5.07 16.35 -34.92
C SER A 339 -4.92 15.86 -33.47
N LEU A 340 -6.02 15.53 -32.77
CA LEU A 340 -5.98 14.97 -31.42
C LEU A 340 -5.90 13.45 -31.48
N TYR A 341 -4.81 12.92 -30.93
CA TYR A 341 -4.53 11.47 -30.84
C TYR A 341 -4.48 11.01 -29.39
N THR A 342 -4.85 9.76 -29.15
CA THR A 342 -4.50 9.07 -27.91
C THR A 342 -3.34 8.11 -28.14
N PHE A 343 -2.32 8.18 -27.28
CA PHE A 343 -1.21 7.24 -27.24
C PHE A 343 -1.31 6.28 -26.04
N SER A 344 -2.40 6.41 -25.27
CA SER A 344 -2.64 5.68 -24.03
C SER A 344 -3.49 4.42 -24.18
N SER A 345 -3.83 4.00 -25.38
CA SER A 345 -4.53 2.73 -25.65
C SER A 345 -3.66 1.53 -25.26
N LEU A 346 -4.27 0.43 -24.79
CA LEU A 346 -3.59 -0.86 -24.58
C LEU A 346 -3.84 -1.83 -25.74
N SER A 347 -4.59 -1.42 -26.77
CA SER A 347 -4.84 -2.23 -27.96
C SER A 347 -3.64 -2.20 -28.93
N ASN A 348 -3.43 -3.29 -29.65
CA ASN A 348 -2.64 -3.29 -30.87
C ASN A 348 -3.47 -2.61 -31.97
N LEU A 349 -3.05 -1.45 -32.41
CA LEU A 349 -3.77 -0.65 -33.42
C LEU A 349 -3.53 -1.16 -34.85
N GLY A 350 -2.57 -2.06 -35.04
CA GLY A 350 -2.29 -2.76 -36.31
C GLY A 350 -1.62 -4.10 -36.02
N HIS A 351 -1.56 -4.98 -37.04
CA HIS A 351 -0.98 -6.33 -36.85
C HIS A 351 0.47 -6.31 -36.36
N GLU A 352 1.22 -5.23 -36.59
CA GLU A 352 2.64 -5.12 -36.26
C GLU A 352 3.00 -3.86 -35.45
N THR A 353 2.17 -2.83 -35.43
CA THR A 353 2.46 -1.54 -34.79
C THR A 353 1.58 -1.33 -33.56
N PRO A 354 2.15 -1.42 -32.35
CA PRO A 354 1.42 -1.19 -31.08
C PRO A 354 1.24 0.31 -30.79
N SER A 355 0.40 0.60 -29.78
CA SER A 355 0.41 1.94 -29.17
C SER A 355 1.67 2.15 -28.31
N PRO A 356 2.10 3.40 -28.05
CA PRO A 356 3.17 3.69 -27.11
C PRO A 356 2.94 3.10 -25.71
N ARG A 357 1.71 3.15 -25.18
CA ARG A 357 1.38 2.55 -23.88
C ARG A 357 1.58 1.05 -23.86
N TYR A 358 1.18 0.33 -24.91
CA TYR A 358 1.39 -1.12 -25.00
C TYR A 358 2.89 -1.45 -25.05
N TRP A 359 3.67 -0.67 -25.78
CA TRP A 359 5.13 -0.83 -25.84
C TRP A 359 5.78 -0.54 -24.47
N LEU A 360 5.41 0.57 -23.80
CA LEU A 360 5.97 0.99 -22.51
C LEU A 360 5.58 0.07 -21.34
N LEU A 361 4.47 -0.65 -21.44
CA LEU A 361 4.00 -1.58 -20.42
C LEU A 361 5.05 -2.65 -20.11
N TRP A 362 5.72 -3.21 -21.11
CA TRP A 362 6.68 -4.30 -20.97
C TRP A 362 7.95 -3.88 -20.22
N PRO A 363 8.64 -2.79 -20.58
CA PRO A 363 9.74 -2.27 -19.77
C PRO A 363 9.32 -1.95 -18.34
N GLY A 364 8.17 -1.29 -18.15
CA GLY A 364 7.66 -0.98 -16.82
C GLY A 364 7.48 -2.23 -15.96
N VAL A 365 6.82 -3.26 -16.49
CA VAL A 365 6.60 -4.53 -15.79
C VAL A 365 7.93 -5.25 -15.52
N LEU A 366 8.83 -5.35 -16.50
CA LEU A 366 10.09 -6.09 -16.33
C LEU A 366 11.03 -5.38 -15.34
N ILE A 367 11.09 -4.04 -15.34
CA ILE A 367 11.83 -3.25 -14.36
C ILE A 367 11.30 -3.53 -12.94
N MET A 368 9.96 -3.49 -12.74
CA MET A 368 9.36 -3.79 -11.43
C MET A 368 9.72 -5.19 -10.95
N VAL A 369 9.58 -6.20 -11.83
CA VAL A 369 9.89 -7.61 -11.51
C VAL A 369 11.37 -7.79 -11.20
N ALA A 370 12.25 -7.30 -12.06
CA ALA A 370 13.70 -7.46 -11.92
C ALA A 370 14.23 -6.77 -10.66
N THR A 371 13.78 -5.52 -10.40
CA THR A 371 14.17 -4.77 -9.20
C THR A 371 13.71 -5.49 -7.94
N SER A 372 12.45 -5.91 -7.89
CA SER A 372 11.88 -6.58 -6.73
C SER A 372 12.56 -7.93 -6.44
N ILE A 373 12.85 -8.71 -7.47
CA ILE A 373 13.56 -9.99 -7.31
C ILE A 373 15.01 -9.73 -6.87
N ALA A 374 15.69 -8.73 -7.44
CA ALA A 374 17.04 -8.38 -7.05
C ALA A 374 17.13 -7.93 -5.59
N GLU A 375 16.23 -7.06 -5.13
CA GLU A 375 16.13 -6.63 -3.73
C GLU A 375 15.90 -7.81 -2.79
N LEU A 376 15.06 -8.76 -3.19
CA LEU A 376 14.84 -10.00 -2.47
C LEU A 376 16.12 -10.85 -2.37
N LEU A 377 16.78 -11.08 -3.50
CA LEU A 377 17.97 -11.94 -3.57
C LEU A 377 19.16 -11.36 -2.81
N VAL A 378 19.33 -10.05 -2.82
CA VAL A 378 20.39 -9.37 -2.08
C VAL A 378 20.25 -9.58 -0.57
N GLN A 379 19.03 -9.76 -0.07
CA GLN A 379 18.75 -10.04 1.34
C GLN A 379 18.85 -11.54 1.72
N TYR A 380 19.46 -12.40 0.88
CA TYR A 380 19.50 -13.86 1.07
C TYR A 380 20.07 -14.30 2.44
N LYS A 381 21.04 -13.55 3.01
CA LYS A 381 21.61 -13.87 4.34
C LYS A 381 20.54 -13.75 5.44
N VAL A 382 19.76 -12.68 5.35
CA VAL A 382 18.66 -12.42 6.29
C VAL A 382 17.56 -13.47 6.11
N LEU A 383 17.26 -13.82 4.84
CA LEU A 383 16.33 -14.90 4.50
C LEU A 383 16.77 -16.26 5.05
N ALA A 384 18.05 -16.59 4.88
CA ALA A 384 18.61 -17.84 5.38
C ALA A 384 18.60 -17.89 6.94
N HIS A 385 18.85 -16.75 7.58
CA HIS A 385 18.79 -16.65 9.04
C HIS A 385 17.34 -16.79 9.53
N ALA A 386 16.43 -16.06 8.93
CA ALA A 386 15.01 -16.12 9.22
C ALA A 386 14.42 -17.53 8.98
N GLY A 387 14.77 -18.18 7.88
CA GLY A 387 14.37 -19.57 7.59
C GLY A 387 14.86 -20.56 8.66
N ARG A 388 16.11 -20.41 9.10
CA ARG A 388 16.67 -21.24 10.19
C ARG A 388 15.93 -21.02 11.51
N ALA A 389 15.62 -19.77 11.85
CA ALA A 389 14.92 -19.44 13.08
C ALA A 389 13.45 -19.90 13.07
N THR A 390 12.76 -19.79 11.92
CA THR A 390 11.40 -20.34 11.73
C THR A 390 11.39 -21.85 11.86
N TRP A 391 12.35 -22.55 11.22
CA TRP A 391 12.50 -23.98 11.33
C TRP A 391 12.63 -24.44 12.79
N LYS A 392 13.41 -23.72 13.59
CA LYS A 392 13.59 -23.98 15.01
C LYS A 392 12.35 -23.74 15.84
N ALA A 393 11.68 -22.60 15.61
CA ALA A 393 10.42 -22.31 16.30
C ALA A 393 9.38 -23.40 16.01
N MET A 394 9.35 -23.91 14.77
CA MET A 394 8.51 -25.02 14.39
C MET A 394 8.92 -26.33 15.08
N CYS A 395 10.22 -26.63 15.14
CA CYS A 395 10.73 -27.81 15.84
C CYS A 395 10.44 -27.75 17.36
N SER A 396 10.60 -26.57 17.98
CA SER A 396 10.23 -26.36 19.39
C SER A 396 8.73 -26.57 19.62
N GLY A 397 7.87 -25.96 18.81
CA GLY A 397 6.42 -26.13 18.93
C GLY A 397 5.95 -27.58 18.72
N LEU A 398 6.54 -28.26 17.75
CA LEU A 398 6.26 -29.70 17.51
C LEU A 398 6.75 -30.58 18.66
N ASN A 399 7.89 -30.26 19.30
CA ASN A 399 8.39 -30.97 20.48
C ASN A 399 7.46 -30.76 21.67
N ASP A 400 7.01 -29.54 21.93
CA ASP A 400 6.05 -29.22 22.98
C ASP A 400 4.72 -29.96 22.78
N LEU A 401 4.24 -30.02 21.53
CA LEU A 401 3.05 -30.77 21.19
C LEU A 401 3.24 -32.27 21.43
N LYS A 402 4.40 -32.82 21.03
CA LYS A 402 4.74 -34.24 21.27
C LYS A 402 4.84 -34.55 22.74
N ILE A 403 5.44 -33.67 23.56
CA ILE A 403 5.50 -33.85 25.03
C ILE A 403 4.09 -33.87 25.61
N LYS A 404 3.19 -32.97 25.14
CA LYS A 404 1.79 -32.96 25.61
C LYS A 404 1.01 -34.22 25.24
N VAL A 405 1.28 -34.80 24.06
CA VAL A 405 0.53 -35.97 23.54
C VAL A 405 1.14 -37.30 24.01
N SER A 406 2.47 -37.42 24.01
CA SER A 406 3.16 -38.71 24.29
C SER A 406 4.00 -38.71 25.57
N GLY A 407 4.05 -37.61 26.32
CA GLY A 407 4.80 -37.48 27.57
C GLY A 407 6.34 -37.54 27.41
N LYS A 408 6.87 -37.68 26.19
CA LYS A 408 8.31 -37.81 25.95
C LYS A 408 8.79 -36.83 24.87
N PRO A 409 9.90 -36.09 25.09
CA PRO A 409 10.49 -35.24 24.10
C PRO A 409 11.05 -36.04 22.90
N SER A 410 11.17 -35.40 21.77
CA SER A 410 11.88 -35.96 20.61
C SER A 410 13.33 -35.50 20.65
N THR A 411 14.27 -36.44 20.75
CA THR A 411 15.72 -36.14 20.77
C THR A 411 16.18 -35.29 19.59
N PHE A 412 15.61 -35.50 18.40
CA PHE A 412 15.89 -34.69 17.22
C PHE A 412 15.33 -33.27 17.35
N LEU A 413 14.06 -33.11 17.74
CA LEU A 413 13.41 -31.80 17.88
C LEU A 413 14.05 -30.99 19.00
N GLU A 414 14.41 -31.66 20.13
CA GLU A 414 15.08 -31.03 21.25
C GLU A 414 16.50 -30.57 20.90
N ALA A 415 17.27 -31.37 20.18
CA ALA A 415 18.61 -31.01 19.69
C ALA A 415 18.58 -29.84 18.70
N GLN A 416 17.49 -29.68 17.93
CA GLN A 416 17.30 -28.52 17.06
C GLN A 416 16.81 -27.27 17.83
N ALA A 417 16.00 -27.46 18.86
CA ALA A 417 15.51 -26.38 19.72
C ALA A 417 16.61 -25.84 20.66
N SER A 418 17.46 -26.72 21.24
CA SER A 418 18.52 -26.35 22.20
C SER A 418 19.72 -25.62 21.60
N LYS A 419 19.90 -25.66 20.27
CA LYS A 419 20.98 -24.93 19.59
C LYS A 419 20.90 -23.40 19.72
N TYR A 420 19.87 -22.86 20.36
CA TYR A 420 19.68 -21.41 20.57
C TYR A 420 19.06 -21.17 21.95
N GLN A 421 19.89 -21.28 22.95
CA GLN A 421 19.61 -20.70 24.25
C GLN A 421 19.75 -19.17 24.17
N ASP A 422 18.84 -18.49 24.87
CA ASP A 422 18.72 -17.07 25.14
C ASP A 422 19.79 -16.18 24.49
N ASP A 423 19.47 -15.66 23.30
CA ASP A 423 20.29 -14.65 22.63
C ASP A 423 20.25 -13.38 23.51
N PRO A 424 21.39 -12.82 23.93
CA PRO A 424 21.45 -11.59 24.71
C PRO A 424 20.80 -10.39 23.99
N ASN A 425 20.56 -10.49 22.68
CA ASN A 425 19.86 -9.50 21.88
C ASN A 425 18.32 -9.65 21.86
N MET A 426 17.79 -10.66 22.52
CA MET A 426 16.34 -10.86 22.58
C MET A 426 15.67 -9.76 23.43
N VAL A 427 14.60 -9.18 22.90
CA VAL A 427 13.81 -8.18 23.62
C VAL A 427 12.88 -8.89 24.62
N ALA A 428 12.71 -8.32 25.82
CA ALA A 428 11.76 -8.85 26.79
C ALA A 428 10.30 -8.65 26.30
N ASP A 429 9.52 -9.73 26.23
CA ASP A 429 8.10 -9.63 25.91
C ASP A 429 7.33 -9.12 27.14
N SER A 430 6.75 -7.94 27.04
CA SER A 430 5.95 -7.33 28.10
C SER A 430 4.56 -7.96 28.26
N ALA A 431 4.11 -8.75 27.26
CA ALA A 431 2.80 -9.37 27.28
C ALA A 431 2.80 -10.67 28.13
N ARG A 432 1.86 -10.76 29.07
CA ARG A 432 1.68 -11.93 29.91
C ARG A 432 1.22 -13.14 29.09
N PRO A 433 1.40 -14.38 29.58
CA PRO A 433 0.93 -15.57 28.88
C PRO A 433 -0.57 -15.57 28.55
N GLU A 434 -1.39 -14.98 29.41
CA GLU A 434 -2.84 -14.82 29.22
C GLU A 434 -3.23 -13.78 28.17
N ASP A 435 -2.34 -12.84 27.89
CA ASP A 435 -2.51 -11.78 26.88
C ASP A 435 -2.07 -12.21 25.47
N GLN A 436 -1.46 -13.39 25.35
CA GLN A 436 -1.09 -13.97 24.06
C GLN A 436 -2.31 -14.54 23.34
N VAL A 437 -2.24 -14.58 22.01
CA VAL A 437 -3.27 -15.29 21.22
C VAL A 437 -3.15 -16.80 21.48
N PRO A 438 -4.21 -17.48 21.94
CA PRO A 438 -4.15 -18.90 22.22
C PRO A 438 -3.78 -19.73 21.00
N MET A 439 -2.84 -20.68 21.16
CA MET A 439 -2.32 -21.48 20.06
C MET A 439 -3.42 -22.23 19.29
N TRP A 440 -4.42 -22.75 19.99
CA TRP A 440 -5.53 -23.49 19.36
C TRP A 440 -6.38 -22.62 18.43
N GLN A 441 -6.53 -21.31 18.71
CA GLN A 441 -7.33 -20.40 17.89
C GLN A 441 -6.68 -20.15 16.51
N TRP A 442 -5.41 -19.74 16.50
CA TRP A 442 -4.74 -19.49 15.22
C TRP A 442 -4.41 -20.75 14.43
N MET A 443 -4.11 -21.89 15.13
CA MET A 443 -3.87 -23.16 14.44
C MET A 443 -5.15 -23.72 13.81
N LEU A 444 -6.26 -23.75 14.56
CA LEU A 444 -7.54 -24.17 14.01
C LEU A 444 -7.98 -23.26 12.86
N GLY A 445 -7.82 -21.94 13.03
CA GLY A 445 -8.12 -20.97 11.99
C GLY A 445 -7.26 -21.16 10.74
N LEU A 446 -5.96 -21.44 10.89
CA LEU A 446 -5.05 -21.71 9.76
C LEU A 446 -5.45 -22.98 9.01
N VAL A 447 -5.72 -24.07 9.72
CA VAL A 447 -6.18 -25.32 9.09
C VAL A 447 -7.51 -25.11 8.39
N ALA A 448 -8.46 -24.44 9.03
CA ALA A 448 -9.76 -24.13 8.44
C ALA A 448 -9.60 -23.24 7.19
N SER A 449 -8.74 -22.22 7.22
CA SER A 449 -8.51 -21.35 6.06
C SER A 449 -7.89 -22.10 4.87
N ILE A 450 -6.98 -23.04 5.12
CA ILE A 450 -6.39 -23.88 4.06
C ILE A 450 -7.44 -24.82 3.47
N VAL A 451 -8.27 -25.46 4.31
CA VAL A 451 -9.35 -26.35 3.84
C VAL A 451 -10.38 -25.57 3.03
N ILE A 452 -10.80 -24.39 3.51
CA ILE A 452 -11.71 -23.49 2.79
C ILE A 452 -11.06 -23.04 1.47
N ALA A 453 -9.76 -22.69 1.47
CA ALA A 453 -9.03 -22.33 0.26
C ALA A 453 -9.08 -23.45 -0.79
N ILE A 454 -8.83 -24.70 -0.39
CA ILE A 454 -8.88 -25.86 -1.30
C ILE A 454 -10.27 -25.99 -1.91
N ILE A 455 -11.33 -25.93 -1.09
CA ILE A 455 -12.71 -26.05 -1.56
C ILE A 455 -13.08 -24.89 -2.49
N VAL A 456 -12.84 -23.65 -2.06
CA VAL A 456 -13.20 -22.45 -2.82
C VAL A 456 -12.46 -22.39 -4.16
N PHE A 457 -11.15 -22.66 -4.14
CA PHE A 457 -10.34 -22.53 -5.35
C PHE A 457 -10.60 -23.64 -6.35
N GLU A 458 -10.92 -24.84 -5.90
CA GLU A 458 -11.29 -25.94 -6.77
C GLU A 458 -12.66 -25.70 -7.44
N TYR A 459 -13.70 -25.43 -6.63
CA TYR A 459 -15.07 -25.33 -7.15
C TYR A 459 -15.43 -24.02 -7.83
N GLN A 460 -14.83 -22.89 -7.40
CA GLN A 460 -15.19 -21.57 -7.95
C GLN A 460 -14.16 -21.05 -8.96
N TRP A 461 -12.89 -21.45 -8.81
CA TRP A 461 -11.80 -20.91 -9.62
C TRP A 461 -11.08 -21.95 -10.49
N GLY A 462 -11.51 -23.21 -10.46
CA GLY A 462 -10.93 -24.29 -11.28
C GLY A 462 -9.48 -24.65 -10.95
N MET A 463 -9.04 -24.35 -9.74
CA MET A 463 -7.67 -24.58 -9.29
C MET A 463 -7.58 -25.84 -8.46
N ASN A 464 -6.85 -26.86 -8.92
CA ASN A 464 -6.78 -28.14 -8.22
C ASN A 464 -6.12 -28.03 -6.82
N PRO A 465 -6.41 -28.97 -5.88
CA PRO A 465 -5.90 -28.92 -4.51
C PRO A 465 -4.37 -28.83 -4.41
N GLY A 466 -3.63 -29.47 -5.31
CA GLY A 466 -2.16 -29.42 -5.32
C GLY A 466 -1.63 -28.03 -5.63
N LEU A 467 -2.23 -27.33 -6.58
CA LEU A 467 -1.89 -25.94 -6.91
C LEU A 467 -2.30 -25.00 -5.77
N THR A 468 -3.44 -25.25 -5.11
CA THR A 468 -3.87 -24.46 -3.95
C THR A 468 -2.87 -24.57 -2.78
N ILE A 469 -2.39 -25.78 -2.49
CA ILE A 469 -1.36 -26.00 -1.46
C ILE A 469 -0.06 -25.27 -1.85
N LEU A 470 0.34 -25.32 -3.13
CA LEU A 470 1.49 -24.57 -3.63
C LEU A 470 1.29 -23.07 -3.45
N ALA A 471 0.09 -22.55 -3.73
CA ALA A 471 -0.23 -21.12 -3.52
C ALA A 471 -0.15 -20.72 -2.05
N CYS A 472 -0.64 -21.55 -1.14
CA CYS A 472 -0.52 -21.33 0.31
C CYS A 472 0.96 -21.33 0.76
N LEU A 473 1.78 -22.24 0.25
CA LEU A 473 3.23 -22.28 0.56
C LEU A 473 3.95 -21.04 0.06
N LEU A 474 3.67 -20.59 -1.17
CA LEU A 474 4.24 -19.36 -1.70
C LEU A 474 3.70 -18.13 -0.96
N GLY A 475 2.41 -18.11 -0.62
CA GLY A 475 1.80 -17.08 0.21
C GLY A 475 2.50 -16.95 1.57
N PHE A 476 2.79 -18.07 2.24
CA PHE A 476 3.58 -18.10 3.47
C PHE A 476 4.99 -17.52 3.25
N LEU A 477 5.71 -18.01 2.25
CA LEU A 477 7.07 -17.56 1.95
C LEU A 477 7.13 -16.06 1.66
N PHE A 478 6.28 -15.58 0.75
CA PHE A 478 6.29 -14.17 0.35
C PHE A 478 5.78 -13.24 1.45
N SER A 479 4.84 -13.67 2.29
CA SER A 479 4.43 -12.87 3.45
C SER A 479 5.53 -12.73 4.47
N PHE A 480 6.27 -13.82 4.75
CA PHE A 480 7.42 -13.77 5.64
C PHE A 480 8.46 -12.75 5.14
N LEU A 481 8.76 -12.76 3.83
CA LEU A 481 9.67 -11.81 3.19
C LEU A 481 9.12 -10.38 3.23
N ALA A 482 7.85 -10.21 2.95
CA ALA A 482 7.19 -8.91 2.93
C ALA A 482 7.22 -8.23 4.31
N ILE A 483 6.94 -8.99 5.38
CA ILE A 483 7.03 -8.49 6.76
C ILE A 483 8.45 -8.04 7.08
N GLN A 484 9.45 -8.83 6.70
CA GLN A 484 10.84 -8.48 6.98
C GLN A 484 11.31 -7.24 6.24
N ILE A 485 10.99 -7.14 4.93
CA ILE A 485 11.33 -5.97 4.12
C ILE A 485 10.57 -4.76 4.66
N GLY A 486 9.27 -4.88 4.92
CA GLY A 486 8.45 -3.83 5.48
C GLY A 486 8.94 -3.33 6.84
N ALA A 487 9.44 -4.24 7.69
CA ALA A 487 9.99 -3.89 8.99
C ALA A 487 11.27 -3.04 8.94
N VAL A 488 12.02 -3.11 7.85
CA VAL A 488 13.26 -2.35 7.64
C VAL A 488 13.02 -1.10 6.78
N THR A 489 12.25 -1.25 5.68
CA THR A 489 12.12 -0.24 4.63
C THR A 489 10.81 0.52 4.64
N ASP A 490 9.86 0.09 5.47
CA ASP A 490 8.46 0.57 5.49
C ASP A 490 7.69 0.31 4.18
N GLN A 491 8.28 -0.42 3.23
CA GLN A 491 7.67 -0.76 1.95
C GLN A 491 7.30 -2.23 1.91
N THR A 492 6.03 -2.53 1.68
CA THR A 492 5.56 -3.91 1.53
C THR A 492 5.69 -4.33 0.06
N PRO A 493 6.56 -5.31 -0.29
CA PRO A 493 6.81 -5.69 -1.68
C PRO A 493 5.69 -6.57 -2.27
N LEU A 494 4.44 -6.08 -2.28
CA LEU A 494 3.27 -6.83 -2.76
C LEU A 494 3.40 -7.20 -4.24
N THR A 495 3.92 -6.28 -5.06
CA THR A 495 4.19 -6.52 -6.47
C THR A 495 5.19 -7.65 -6.68
N ALA A 496 6.26 -7.71 -5.87
CA ALA A 496 7.24 -8.81 -5.94
C ALA A 496 6.60 -10.16 -5.61
N ALA A 497 5.82 -10.21 -4.53
CA ALA A 497 5.12 -11.42 -4.10
C ALA A 497 4.17 -11.96 -5.17
N SER A 498 3.32 -11.08 -5.73
CA SER A 498 2.38 -11.46 -6.77
C SER A 498 3.06 -11.91 -8.06
N LYS A 499 4.06 -11.15 -8.56
CA LYS A 499 4.74 -11.45 -9.82
C LYS A 499 5.59 -12.73 -9.72
N ALA A 500 6.29 -12.94 -8.61
CA ALA A 500 7.02 -14.20 -8.39
C ALA A 500 6.06 -15.39 -8.31
N SER A 501 4.90 -15.26 -7.66
CA SER A 501 3.86 -16.28 -7.69
C SER A 501 3.35 -16.53 -9.11
N GLN A 502 3.05 -15.47 -9.89
CA GLN A 502 2.60 -15.59 -11.28
C GLN A 502 3.60 -16.35 -12.16
N LEU A 503 4.91 -16.11 -12.02
CA LEU A 503 5.95 -16.83 -12.75
C LEU A 503 5.96 -18.34 -12.41
N VAL A 504 5.85 -18.67 -11.11
CA VAL A 504 5.79 -20.07 -10.65
C VAL A 504 4.54 -20.77 -11.20
N PHE A 505 3.38 -20.09 -11.17
CA PHE A 505 2.13 -20.68 -11.66
C PHE A 505 2.06 -20.75 -13.19
N GLY A 506 2.68 -19.82 -13.91
CA GLY A 506 2.89 -19.97 -15.35
C GLY A 506 3.64 -21.25 -15.70
N ALA A 507 4.75 -21.52 -15.00
CA ALA A 507 5.51 -22.77 -15.17
C ALA A 507 4.71 -24.00 -14.69
N ALA A 508 3.94 -23.88 -13.60
CA ALA A 508 3.18 -24.99 -13.02
C ALA A 508 1.98 -25.42 -13.87
N THR A 509 1.40 -24.53 -14.66
CA THR A 509 0.26 -24.82 -15.56
C THR A 509 0.70 -25.18 -16.98
N SER A 510 1.91 -24.80 -17.37
CA SER A 510 2.46 -25.07 -18.71
C SER A 510 2.52 -26.58 -19.01
N GLY A 511 2.03 -26.97 -20.19
CA GLY A 511 2.06 -28.35 -20.67
C GLY A 511 1.15 -29.33 -19.94
N LYS A 512 0.24 -28.88 -19.05
CA LYS A 512 -0.67 -29.74 -18.26
C LYS A 512 -2.11 -29.81 -18.77
N GLY A 513 -2.36 -29.31 -19.98
CA GLY A 513 -3.67 -29.42 -20.63
C GLY A 513 -4.72 -28.40 -20.14
N TYR A 514 -4.31 -27.38 -19.39
CA TYR A 514 -5.17 -26.25 -19.08
C TYR A 514 -5.42 -25.39 -20.34
N SER A 515 -6.64 -24.85 -20.48
CA SER A 515 -6.87 -23.80 -21.47
C SER A 515 -6.08 -22.53 -21.10
N ILE A 516 -5.82 -21.65 -22.06
CA ILE A 516 -5.12 -20.39 -21.81
C ILE A 516 -5.87 -19.58 -20.74
N THR A 517 -7.18 -19.47 -20.86
CA THR A 517 -8.05 -18.76 -19.92
C THR A 517 -8.03 -19.37 -18.52
N ASP A 518 -8.04 -20.70 -18.38
CA ASP A 518 -7.94 -21.36 -17.07
C ASP A 518 -6.54 -21.15 -16.46
N ALA A 519 -5.49 -21.24 -17.25
CA ALA A 519 -4.12 -20.98 -16.78
C ALA A 519 -3.96 -19.53 -16.31
N GLN A 520 -4.53 -18.56 -17.02
CA GLN A 520 -4.54 -17.14 -16.62
C GLN A 520 -5.33 -16.92 -15.33
N ARG A 521 -6.53 -17.52 -15.21
CA ARG A 521 -7.36 -17.47 -14.00
C ARG A 521 -6.61 -18.02 -12.79
N ILE A 522 -6.05 -19.22 -12.88
CA ILE A 522 -5.26 -19.86 -11.82
C ILE A 522 -4.05 -18.99 -11.45
N ASN A 523 -3.35 -18.45 -12.43
CA ASN A 523 -2.19 -17.58 -12.26
C ASN A 523 -2.54 -16.31 -11.45
N LEU A 524 -3.64 -15.64 -11.80
CA LEU A 524 -4.09 -14.41 -11.13
C LEU A 524 -4.64 -14.67 -9.73
N VAL A 525 -5.38 -15.77 -9.52
CA VAL A 525 -5.88 -16.19 -8.19
C VAL A 525 -4.72 -16.51 -7.26
N ALA A 526 -3.72 -17.25 -7.73
CA ALA A 526 -2.53 -17.57 -6.94
C ALA A 526 -1.68 -16.34 -6.60
N GLY A 527 -1.52 -15.42 -7.57
CA GLY A 527 -0.90 -14.12 -7.35
C GLY A 527 -1.65 -13.27 -6.30
N GLY A 528 -2.99 -13.31 -6.36
CA GLY A 528 -3.89 -12.66 -5.42
C GLY A 528 -3.76 -13.19 -4.00
N LEU A 529 -3.68 -14.52 -3.84
CA LEU A 529 -3.45 -15.14 -2.53
C LEU A 529 -2.09 -14.73 -1.94
N ALA A 530 -1.02 -14.80 -2.75
CA ALA A 530 0.32 -14.44 -2.29
C ALA A 530 0.41 -12.97 -1.88
N SER A 531 -0.14 -12.07 -2.68
CA SER A 531 -0.17 -10.63 -2.39
C SER A 531 -1.07 -10.29 -1.20
N GLY A 532 -2.29 -10.81 -1.16
CA GLY A 532 -3.26 -10.55 -0.09
C GLY A 532 -2.78 -11.10 1.26
N ALA A 533 -2.21 -12.29 1.28
CA ALA A 533 -1.62 -12.85 2.49
C ALA A 533 -0.42 -12.03 2.98
N ALA A 534 0.41 -11.53 2.07
CA ALA A 534 1.56 -10.66 2.38
C ALA A 534 1.11 -9.31 2.96
N ASP A 535 0.06 -8.72 2.41
CA ASP A 535 -0.51 -7.46 2.85
C ASP A 535 -1.08 -7.57 4.27
N VAL A 536 -2.01 -8.51 4.48
CA VAL A 536 -2.62 -8.75 5.80
C VAL A 536 -1.56 -9.17 6.83
N GLY A 537 -0.58 -9.98 6.43
CA GLY A 537 0.51 -10.40 7.29
C GLY A 537 1.39 -9.25 7.76
N ASN A 538 1.77 -8.36 6.86
CA ASN A 538 2.53 -7.16 7.21
C ASN A 538 1.72 -6.20 8.08
N ALA A 539 0.43 -6.00 7.76
CA ALA A 539 -0.48 -5.17 8.52
C ALA A 539 -0.63 -5.65 9.97
N LEU A 540 -0.87 -6.95 10.20
CA LEU A 540 -0.99 -7.52 11.54
C LEU A 540 0.32 -7.42 12.34
N THR A 541 1.46 -7.66 11.71
CA THR A 541 2.75 -7.54 12.40
C THR A 541 3.04 -6.09 12.76
N SER A 542 2.67 -5.15 11.91
CA SER A 542 2.74 -3.71 12.16
C SER A 542 1.87 -3.28 13.35
N ASP A 543 0.65 -3.79 13.44
CA ASP A 543 -0.25 -3.53 14.57
C ASP A 543 0.31 -4.13 15.86
N PHE A 544 0.84 -5.35 15.82
CA PHE A 544 1.52 -5.95 16.97
C PHE A 544 2.74 -5.15 17.42
N ARG A 545 3.47 -4.53 16.48
CA ARG A 545 4.58 -3.64 16.81
C ARG A 545 4.11 -2.39 17.53
N THR A 546 3.09 -1.71 17.01
CA THR A 546 2.46 -0.56 17.66
C THR A 546 1.98 -0.91 19.08
N GLY A 547 1.28 -2.02 19.23
CA GLY A 547 0.81 -2.48 20.53
C GLY A 547 1.92 -2.89 21.48
N PHE A 548 2.98 -3.52 21.00
CA PHE A 548 4.14 -3.86 21.82
C PHE A 548 4.77 -2.60 22.44
N LEU A 549 4.95 -1.54 21.63
CA LEU A 549 5.50 -0.27 22.09
C LEU A 549 4.59 0.43 23.11
N LEU A 550 3.26 0.30 22.97
CA LEU A 550 2.25 0.91 23.85
C LEU A 550 1.84 0.00 25.04
N GLY A 551 2.34 -1.23 25.11
CA GLY A 551 1.97 -2.20 26.14
C GLY A 551 0.55 -2.76 25.95
N THR A 552 -0.03 -2.71 24.76
CA THR A 552 -1.36 -3.26 24.46
C THR A 552 -1.33 -4.78 24.37
N PRO A 553 -2.28 -5.52 25.00
CA PRO A 553 -2.36 -6.97 24.91
C PRO A 553 -2.50 -7.47 23.46
N PRO A 554 -1.62 -8.37 22.99
CA PRO A 554 -1.64 -8.84 21.59
C PRO A 554 -2.94 -9.55 21.20
N ASN A 555 -3.57 -10.31 22.11
CA ASN A 555 -4.84 -10.97 21.84
C ASN A 555 -5.96 -9.95 21.54
N LYS A 556 -5.95 -8.79 22.21
CA LYS A 556 -6.97 -7.73 22.01
C LYS A 556 -6.81 -7.06 20.66
N GLN A 557 -5.56 -6.79 20.22
CA GLN A 557 -5.29 -6.27 18.88
C GLN A 557 -5.69 -7.28 17.80
N TRP A 558 -5.34 -8.55 18.00
CA TRP A 558 -5.69 -9.62 17.07
C TRP A 558 -7.22 -9.74 16.90
N TYR A 559 -8.00 -9.67 17.99
CA TYR A 559 -9.46 -9.68 17.90
C TYR A 559 -10.00 -8.43 17.18
N ALA A 560 -9.46 -7.26 17.48
CA ALA A 560 -9.88 -6.01 16.83
C ALA A 560 -9.63 -6.06 15.31
N GLN A 561 -8.43 -6.47 14.90
CA GLN A 561 -8.10 -6.60 13.50
C GLN A 561 -8.92 -7.70 12.81
N SER A 562 -9.14 -8.85 13.47
CA SER A 562 -9.99 -9.93 12.93
C SER A 562 -11.43 -9.46 12.67
N MET A 563 -12.01 -8.66 13.59
CA MET A 563 -13.34 -8.09 13.40
C MET A 563 -13.36 -7.07 12.24
N GLY A 564 -12.34 -6.21 12.14
CA GLY A 564 -12.18 -5.31 11.01
C GLY A 564 -12.05 -6.06 9.69
N THR A 565 -11.20 -7.07 9.63
CA THR A 565 -10.99 -7.95 8.47
C THR A 565 -12.29 -8.64 8.04
N LEU A 566 -13.09 -9.14 8.99
CA LEU A 566 -14.37 -9.76 8.69
C LEU A 566 -15.34 -8.82 7.97
N ILE A 567 -15.38 -7.56 8.40
CA ILE A 567 -16.21 -6.54 7.72
C ILE A 567 -15.65 -6.23 6.33
N SER A 568 -14.33 -6.12 6.18
CA SER A 568 -13.68 -5.85 4.90
C SER A 568 -13.91 -6.96 3.86
N VAL A 569 -14.09 -8.21 4.28
CA VAL A 569 -14.43 -9.35 3.40
C VAL A 569 -15.72 -9.10 2.61
N PHE A 570 -16.68 -8.35 3.16
CA PHE A 570 -17.91 -7.96 2.47
C PHE A 570 -17.79 -6.57 1.84
N LEU A 571 -17.11 -5.65 2.51
CA LEU A 571 -17.01 -4.26 2.09
C LEU A 571 -16.20 -4.10 0.80
N ALA A 572 -15.03 -4.72 0.72
CA ALA A 572 -14.15 -4.55 -0.45
C ALA A 572 -14.77 -5.10 -1.75
N PRO A 573 -15.37 -6.31 -1.79
CA PRO A 573 -16.15 -6.76 -2.95
C PRO A 573 -17.35 -5.85 -3.25
N GLY A 574 -18.06 -5.36 -2.22
CA GLY A 574 -19.20 -4.45 -2.41
C GLY A 574 -18.79 -3.13 -3.06
N LEU A 575 -17.69 -2.54 -2.61
CA LEU A 575 -17.13 -1.34 -3.21
C LEU A 575 -16.63 -1.61 -4.64
N PHE A 576 -16.01 -2.76 -4.90
CA PHE A 576 -15.59 -3.13 -6.25
C PHE A 576 -16.78 -3.27 -7.21
N VAL A 577 -17.87 -3.92 -6.76
CA VAL A 577 -19.13 -3.98 -7.53
C VAL A 577 -19.67 -2.57 -7.78
N LEU A 578 -19.67 -1.70 -6.78
CA LEU A 578 -20.08 -0.29 -6.94
C LEU A 578 -19.30 0.41 -8.05
N PHE A 579 -17.94 0.36 -7.98
CA PHE A 579 -17.09 1.04 -8.97
C PHE A 579 -17.18 0.40 -10.36
N SER A 580 -17.21 -0.91 -10.46
CA SER A 580 -17.32 -1.61 -11.76
C SER A 580 -18.67 -1.44 -12.43
N THR A 581 -19.74 -1.20 -11.64
CA THR A 581 -21.07 -0.86 -12.16
C THR A 581 -21.14 0.58 -12.63
N ALA A 582 -20.56 1.50 -11.85
CA ALA A 582 -20.49 2.92 -12.22
C ALA A 582 -19.60 3.15 -13.44
N TYR A 583 -18.51 2.41 -13.55
CA TYR A 583 -17.47 2.55 -14.57
C TYR A 583 -17.08 1.19 -15.16
N PRO A 584 -17.87 0.64 -16.10
CA PRO A 584 -17.59 -0.67 -16.72
C PRO A 584 -16.24 -0.76 -17.42
N CYS A 585 -15.69 0.39 -17.84
CA CYS A 585 -14.37 0.50 -18.46
C CYS A 585 -13.21 -0.05 -17.60
N ILE A 586 -13.40 -0.16 -16.30
CA ILE A 586 -12.44 -0.81 -15.39
C ILE A 586 -12.21 -2.28 -15.79
N LEU A 587 -13.27 -2.95 -16.28
CA LEU A 587 -13.26 -4.37 -16.62
C LEU A 587 -12.90 -4.63 -18.08
N ASP A 588 -13.46 -3.84 -19.02
CA ASP A 588 -13.27 -4.06 -20.46
C ASP A 588 -12.02 -3.35 -21.03
N GLY A 589 -11.50 -2.35 -20.32
CA GLY A 589 -10.31 -1.61 -20.73
C GLY A 589 -10.51 -0.68 -21.90
N SER A 590 -11.71 -0.16 -22.09
CA SER A 590 -12.01 0.86 -23.11
C SER A 590 -11.15 2.11 -22.92
N ASP A 591 -10.84 2.81 -24.02
CA ASP A 591 -9.87 3.91 -24.06
C ASP A 591 -10.33 5.18 -23.28
N HIS A 592 -11.65 5.37 -23.15
CA HIS A 592 -12.25 6.51 -22.44
C HIS A 592 -12.64 6.12 -21.02
N CYS A 593 -11.65 5.85 -20.17
CA CYS A 593 -11.89 5.45 -18.78
C CYS A 593 -11.28 6.47 -17.82
N PRO A 594 -12.07 7.02 -16.88
CA PRO A 594 -11.54 7.91 -15.84
C PRO A 594 -10.60 7.18 -14.85
N PHE A 595 -10.47 5.85 -14.99
CA PHE A 595 -9.54 5.02 -14.22
C PHE A 595 -8.43 4.47 -15.12
N GLY A 596 -7.19 4.79 -14.80
CA GLY A 596 -6.02 4.31 -15.55
C GLY A 596 -5.73 2.83 -15.41
N VAL A 597 -6.18 2.19 -14.33
CA VAL A 597 -6.02 0.77 -13.93
C VAL A 597 -4.64 0.17 -14.23
N PRO A 598 -3.52 0.84 -13.87
CA PRO A 598 -2.18 0.40 -14.27
C PRO A 598 -1.79 -0.95 -13.63
N SER A 599 -2.18 -1.19 -12.39
CA SER A 599 -1.92 -2.46 -11.71
C SER A 599 -2.65 -3.62 -12.38
N VAL A 600 -3.87 -3.39 -12.86
CA VAL A 600 -4.66 -4.38 -13.62
C VAL A 600 -3.94 -4.74 -14.92
N ALA A 601 -3.51 -3.72 -15.66
CA ALA A 601 -2.76 -3.92 -16.91
C ALA A 601 -1.47 -4.71 -16.69
N ALA A 602 -0.70 -4.37 -15.64
CA ALA A 602 0.54 -5.05 -15.30
C ALA A 602 0.33 -6.51 -14.87
N TRP A 603 -0.74 -6.82 -14.12
CA TRP A 603 -1.03 -8.18 -13.71
C TRP A 603 -1.53 -9.03 -14.88
N ALA A 604 -2.41 -8.48 -15.71
CA ALA A 604 -2.90 -9.12 -16.92
C ALA A 604 -1.75 -9.42 -17.90
N ALA A 605 -0.87 -8.45 -18.15
CA ALA A 605 0.28 -8.63 -19.02
C ALA A 605 1.21 -9.77 -18.57
N VAL A 606 1.53 -9.85 -17.27
CA VAL A 606 2.34 -10.96 -16.75
C VAL A 606 1.62 -12.30 -16.88
N ALA A 607 0.32 -12.35 -16.55
CA ALA A 607 -0.45 -13.58 -16.69
C ALA A 607 -0.46 -14.06 -18.15
N GLN A 608 -0.71 -13.16 -19.09
CA GLN A 608 -0.64 -13.47 -20.53
C GLN A 608 0.76 -13.93 -20.95
N ALA A 609 1.81 -13.18 -20.61
CA ALA A 609 3.19 -13.51 -21.03
C ALA A 609 3.68 -14.88 -20.55
N VAL A 610 3.18 -15.37 -19.40
CA VAL A 610 3.61 -16.67 -18.86
C VAL A 610 2.71 -17.85 -19.25
N THR A 611 1.52 -17.59 -19.81
CA THR A 611 0.53 -18.65 -20.11
C THR A 611 0.16 -18.73 -21.59
N ASP A 612 0.29 -17.64 -22.33
CA ASP A 612 -0.11 -17.56 -23.73
C ASP A 612 1.11 -17.40 -24.64
N PRO A 613 1.48 -18.43 -25.43
CA PRO A 613 2.61 -18.33 -26.37
C PRO A 613 2.36 -17.40 -27.56
N ALA A 614 1.11 -16.97 -27.78
CA ALA A 614 0.75 -16.08 -28.89
C ALA A 614 0.87 -14.58 -28.54
N VAL A 615 1.22 -14.23 -27.31
CA VAL A 615 1.42 -12.83 -26.90
C VAL A 615 2.56 -12.21 -27.70
N ASN A 616 2.21 -11.19 -28.49
CA ASN A 616 3.19 -10.47 -29.29
C ASN A 616 3.81 -9.32 -28.48
N ILE A 617 4.96 -9.56 -27.88
CA ILE A 617 5.76 -8.50 -27.28
C ILE A 617 6.60 -7.84 -28.39
N PRO A 618 6.47 -6.51 -28.61
CA PRO A 618 7.28 -5.83 -29.62
C PRO A 618 8.77 -6.07 -29.37
N TRP A 619 9.50 -6.48 -30.41
CA TRP A 619 10.91 -6.86 -30.30
C TRP A 619 11.78 -5.75 -29.71
N THR A 620 11.57 -4.52 -30.15
CA THR A 620 12.27 -3.34 -29.65
C THR A 620 11.98 -3.08 -28.16
N SER A 621 10.74 -3.30 -27.72
CA SER A 621 10.35 -3.24 -26.32
C SER A 621 11.01 -4.32 -25.48
N ALA A 622 11.09 -5.55 -26.00
CA ALA A 622 11.73 -6.67 -25.30
C ALA A 622 13.23 -6.40 -25.06
N ILE A 623 13.96 -5.94 -26.09
CA ILE A 623 15.39 -5.58 -25.95
C ILE A 623 15.56 -4.46 -24.91
N PHE A 624 14.79 -3.38 -25.03
CA PHE A 624 14.88 -2.27 -24.12
C PHE A 624 14.58 -2.71 -22.68
N SER A 625 13.56 -3.55 -22.49
CA SER A 625 13.18 -4.11 -21.19
C SER A 625 14.32 -4.91 -20.54
N ILE A 626 15.00 -5.76 -21.32
CA ILE A 626 16.13 -6.56 -20.82
C ILE A 626 17.30 -5.67 -20.43
N VAL A 627 17.65 -4.68 -21.25
CA VAL A 627 18.73 -3.73 -20.96
C VAL A 627 18.42 -2.96 -19.66
N MET A 628 17.21 -2.45 -19.52
CA MET A 628 16.80 -1.71 -18.32
C MET A 628 16.77 -2.62 -17.08
N ALA A 629 16.31 -3.86 -17.20
CA ALA A 629 16.34 -4.82 -16.10
C ALA A 629 17.80 -5.08 -15.62
N ILE A 630 18.76 -5.22 -16.53
CA ILE A 630 20.18 -5.36 -16.17
C ILE A 630 20.70 -4.12 -15.43
N VAL A 631 20.37 -2.91 -15.90
CA VAL A 631 20.76 -1.65 -15.26
C VAL A 631 20.18 -1.56 -13.85
N CYS A 632 18.89 -1.90 -13.68
CA CYS A 632 18.22 -1.86 -12.38
C CYS A 632 18.82 -2.87 -11.40
N VAL A 633 19.06 -4.11 -11.84
CA VAL A 633 19.70 -5.14 -11.01
C VAL A 633 21.11 -4.71 -10.61
N ALA A 634 21.89 -4.16 -11.55
CA ALA A 634 23.22 -3.63 -11.26
C ALA A 634 23.20 -2.52 -10.21
N GLN A 635 22.23 -1.58 -10.28
CA GLN A 635 22.08 -0.54 -9.27
C GLN A 635 21.72 -1.13 -7.89
N VAL A 636 20.80 -2.11 -7.81
CA VAL A 636 20.45 -2.77 -6.54
C VAL A 636 21.70 -3.43 -5.93
N VAL A 637 22.50 -4.12 -6.73
CA VAL A 637 23.77 -4.74 -6.27
C VAL A 637 24.75 -3.68 -5.78
N VAL A 638 24.96 -2.61 -6.55
CA VAL A 638 25.86 -1.50 -6.17
C VAL A 638 25.38 -0.82 -4.89
N ARG A 639 24.08 -0.53 -4.78
CA ARG A 639 23.47 0.07 -3.58
C ARG A 639 23.71 -0.78 -2.33
N HIS A 640 23.60 -2.10 -2.45
CA HIS A 640 23.74 -3.00 -1.32
C HIS A 640 25.19 -3.28 -0.91
N PHE A 641 26.09 -3.49 -1.87
CA PHE A 641 27.46 -3.93 -1.57
C PHE A 641 28.49 -2.81 -1.53
N TYR A 642 28.31 -1.72 -2.28
CA TYR A 642 29.30 -0.65 -2.41
C TYR A 642 28.93 0.68 -1.76
N LEU A 643 27.62 0.97 -1.63
CA LEU A 643 27.16 2.21 -1.02
C LEU A 643 26.79 1.97 0.46
N VAL A 644 27.82 1.64 1.27
CA VAL A 644 27.69 1.35 2.71
C VAL A 644 28.67 2.22 3.48
N GLY A 645 28.32 2.61 4.71
CA GLY A 645 29.16 3.43 5.58
C GLY A 645 29.31 4.87 5.07
N GLU A 646 30.52 5.37 4.86
CA GLU A 646 30.78 6.74 4.43
C GLU A 646 30.13 7.15 3.09
N ARG A 647 29.75 6.16 2.25
CA ARG A 647 29.12 6.40 0.94
C ARG A 647 27.60 6.26 0.97
N GLU A 648 27.01 6.08 2.13
CA GLU A 648 25.57 5.82 2.27
C GLU A 648 24.72 7.00 1.80
N TRP A 649 25.19 8.24 1.96
CA TRP A 649 24.54 9.46 1.50
C TRP A 649 24.23 9.46 -0.01
N VAL A 650 24.99 8.70 -0.84
CA VAL A 650 24.76 8.60 -2.27
C VAL A 650 23.43 7.87 -2.58
N ARG A 651 22.95 7.02 -1.67
CA ARG A 651 21.69 6.26 -1.84
C ARG A 651 20.50 7.18 -2.03
N ASP A 652 20.48 8.33 -1.36
CA ASP A 652 19.37 9.29 -1.38
C ASP A 652 19.23 9.99 -2.75
N TYR A 653 20.27 9.96 -3.55
CA TYR A 653 20.31 10.55 -4.89
C TYR A 653 20.14 9.52 -6.01
N LEU A 654 20.10 8.22 -5.69
CA LEU A 654 19.87 7.20 -6.70
C LEU A 654 18.41 7.21 -7.15
N PRO A 655 18.15 6.97 -8.46
CA PRO A 655 16.81 6.86 -8.98
C PRO A 655 16.05 5.69 -8.33
N ASN A 656 14.78 5.92 -7.99
CA ASN A 656 13.88 4.89 -7.54
C ASN A 656 13.26 4.18 -8.75
N TRP A 657 13.81 3.01 -9.10
CA TRP A 657 13.35 2.27 -10.27
C TRP A 657 11.91 1.75 -10.16
N GLY A 658 11.41 1.50 -8.97
CA GLY A 658 10.00 1.15 -8.76
C GLY A 658 9.07 2.30 -9.16
N ALA A 659 9.41 3.53 -8.80
CA ALA A 659 8.68 4.72 -9.19
C ALA A 659 8.78 5.00 -10.71
N ILE A 660 9.97 4.89 -11.30
CA ILE A 660 10.17 5.04 -12.74
C ILE A 660 9.36 4.00 -13.51
N ALA A 661 9.41 2.73 -13.09
CA ALA A 661 8.67 1.65 -13.71
C ALA A 661 7.15 1.84 -13.65
N LEU A 662 6.64 2.37 -12.51
CA LEU A 662 5.23 2.72 -12.39
C LEU A 662 4.81 3.78 -13.43
N SER A 663 5.65 4.79 -13.67
CA SER A 663 5.36 5.83 -14.67
C SER A 663 5.29 5.30 -16.09
N PHE A 664 6.00 4.23 -16.41
CA PHE A 664 5.92 3.53 -17.71
C PHE A 664 4.59 2.77 -17.87
N VAL A 665 4.00 2.31 -16.78
CA VAL A 665 2.71 1.57 -16.79
C VAL A 665 1.50 2.50 -16.71
N LEU A 666 1.67 3.71 -16.12
CA LEU A 666 0.63 4.73 -16.06
C LEU A 666 0.22 5.18 -17.48
N PRO A 667 -1.08 5.47 -17.72
CA PRO A 667 -1.57 5.87 -19.04
C PRO A 667 -1.12 7.25 -19.49
N ASN A 668 -0.74 8.12 -18.54
CA ASN A 668 -0.37 9.50 -18.76
C ASN A 668 0.48 10.05 -17.60
N PRO A 669 1.13 11.21 -17.74
CA PRO A 669 1.98 11.82 -16.73
C PRO A 669 1.26 12.56 -15.61
N VAL A 670 -0.05 12.68 -15.65
CA VAL A 670 -0.88 13.57 -14.82
C VAL A 670 -0.68 13.33 -13.33
N PHE A 671 -0.77 12.06 -12.89
CA PHE A 671 -0.62 11.71 -11.47
C PHE A 671 0.80 11.95 -10.96
N THR A 672 1.79 11.78 -11.83
CA THR A 672 3.20 12.02 -11.48
C THR A 672 3.47 13.50 -11.27
N THR A 673 2.84 14.35 -12.07
CA THR A 673 2.90 15.81 -11.96
C THR A 673 2.27 16.29 -10.65
N ALA A 674 1.07 15.80 -10.32
CA ALA A 674 0.39 16.13 -9.07
C ALA A 674 1.19 15.70 -7.83
N SER A 675 1.78 14.50 -7.85
CA SER A 675 2.65 14.01 -6.78
C SER A 675 3.92 14.86 -6.63
N LEU A 676 4.54 15.28 -7.74
CA LEU A 676 5.69 16.19 -7.69
C LEU A 676 5.32 17.54 -7.07
N VAL A 677 4.16 18.11 -7.43
CA VAL A 677 3.66 19.35 -6.82
C VAL A 677 3.50 19.18 -5.31
N GLY A 678 2.93 18.06 -4.85
CA GLY A 678 2.81 17.73 -3.43
C GLY A 678 4.16 17.67 -2.71
N ALA A 679 5.15 17.01 -3.30
CA ALA A 679 6.50 16.92 -2.74
C ALA A 679 7.22 18.27 -2.70
N LEU A 680 7.04 19.11 -3.73
CA LEU A 680 7.59 20.47 -3.75
C LEU A 680 6.94 21.37 -2.69
N LEU A 681 5.63 21.26 -2.49
CA LEU A 681 4.92 21.97 -1.42
C LEU A 681 5.42 21.52 -0.04
N ALA A 682 5.63 20.22 0.16
CA ALA A 682 6.21 19.68 1.40
C ALA A 682 7.63 20.23 1.64
N LEU A 683 8.48 20.25 0.62
CA LEU A 683 9.83 20.80 0.71
C LEU A 683 9.81 22.31 1.04
N ALA A 684 8.97 23.07 0.37
CA ALA A 684 8.81 24.49 0.63
C ALA A 684 8.31 24.75 2.06
N TRP A 685 7.32 23.99 2.52
CA TRP A 685 6.78 24.08 3.88
C TRP A 685 7.83 23.73 4.94
N ARG A 686 8.58 22.64 4.73
CA ARG A 686 9.71 22.26 5.62
C ARG A 686 10.77 23.36 5.73
N LYS A 687 11.15 23.96 4.58
CA LYS A 687 12.15 25.05 4.56
C LYS A 687 11.63 26.32 5.22
N TRP A 688 10.35 26.61 5.09
CA TRP A 688 9.77 27.84 5.64
C TRP A 688 9.46 27.72 7.14
N LYS A 689 8.83 26.59 7.56
CA LYS A 689 8.37 26.39 8.94
C LYS A 689 8.36 24.90 9.30
N LEU A 690 9.54 24.37 9.65
CA LEU A 690 9.73 22.95 9.95
C LEU A 690 8.79 22.44 11.04
N SER A 691 8.67 23.15 12.17
CA SER A 691 7.79 22.76 13.29
C SER A 691 6.33 22.66 12.90
N SER A 692 5.85 23.50 11.97
CA SER A 692 4.50 23.42 11.45
C SER A 692 4.31 22.21 10.53
N PHE A 693 5.32 21.90 9.72
CA PHE A 693 5.29 20.73 8.85
C PHE A 693 5.26 19.43 9.68
N GLU A 694 6.12 19.33 10.68
CA GLU A 694 6.17 18.17 11.58
C GLU A 694 4.83 17.97 12.33
N LEU A 695 4.19 19.07 12.72
CA LEU A 695 2.92 19.01 13.43
C LEU A 695 1.76 18.62 12.50
N TYR A 696 1.65 19.20 11.31
CA TYR A 696 0.45 19.14 10.49
C TYR A 696 0.62 18.34 9.18
N GLY A 697 1.84 18.15 8.68
CA GLY A 697 2.11 17.61 7.34
C GLY A 697 1.40 16.26 7.08
N TYR A 698 1.58 15.31 7.99
CA TYR A 698 0.92 14.01 7.88
C TYR A 698 -0.61 14.09 7.99
N ALA A 699 -1.12 14.92 8.90
CA ALA A 699 -2.55 15.09 9.09
C ALA A 699 -3.22 15.71 7.85
N VAL A 700 -2.61 16.73 7.27
CA VAL A 700 -3.10 17.37 6.04
C VAL A 700 -3.08 16.38 4.87
N ALA A 701 -1.96 15.69 4.67
CA ALA A 701 -1.81 14.71 3.59
C ALA A 701 -2.86 13.59 3.69
N ALA A 702 -3.02 13.00 4.87
CA ALA A 702 -4.02 11.96 5.11
C ALA A 702 -5.46 12.47 4.89
N GLY A 703 -5.75 13.71 5.29
CA GLY A 703 -7.04 14.35 5.04
C GLY A 703 -7.32 14.53 3.55
N LEU A 704 -6.35 15.04 2.78
CA LEU A 704 -6.48 15.23 1.34
C LEU A 704 -6.76 13.91 0.62
N ILE A 705 -6.01 12.86 0.95
CA ILE A 705 -6.14 11.53 0.35
C ILE A 705 -7.52 10.92 0.67
N ALA A 706 -7.90 10.89 1.94
CA ALA A 706 -9.15 10.27 2.36
C ALA A 706 -10.38 11.07 1.90
N GLY A 707 -10.29 12.40 1.85
CA GLY A 707 -11.38 13.27 1.39
C GLY A 707 -11.69 13.07 -0.09
N GLU A 708 -10.68 13.05 -0.95
CA GLU A 708 -10.88 12.76 -2.37
C GLU A 708 -11.32 11.32 -2.60
N GLY A 709 -10.74 10.35 -1.88
CA GLY A 709 -11.14 8.95 -1.99
C GLY A 709 -12.63 8.74 -1.69
N LEU A 710 -13.16 9.37 -0.62
CA LEU A 710 -14.59 9.35 -0.35
C LEU A 710 -15.40 10.11 -1.42
N GLY A 711 -14.86 11.22 -1.93
CA GLY A 711 -15.44 11.94 -3.06
C GLY A 711 -15.57 11.05 -4.30
N GLY A 712 -14.61 10.14 -4.54
CA GLY A 712 -14.70 9.13 -5.58
C GLY A 712 -15.86 8.14 -5.40
N VAL A 713 -16.10 7.70 -4.17
CA VAL A 713 -17.28 6.84 -3.86
C VAL A 713 -18.58 7.60 -4.09
N VAL A 714 -18.66 8.86 -3.64
CA VAL A 714 -19.82 9.71 -3.90
C VAL A 714 -20.04 9.86 -5.41
N GLY A 715 -18.97 10.09 -6.19
CA GLY A 715 -19.05 10.14 -7.65
C GLY A 715 -19.60 8.87 -8.28
N ALA A 716 -19.14 7.69 -7.84
CA ALA A 716 -19.67 6.41 -8.31
C ALA A 716 -21.17 6.23 -8.00
N VAL A 717 -21.61 6.66 -6.81
CA VAL A 717 -23.04 6.64 -6.44
C VAL A 717 -23.84 7.59 -7.31
N LEU A 718 -23.33 8.81 -7.55
CA LEU A 718 -23.99 9.79 -8.43
C LEU A 718 -24.09 9.30 -9.87
N GLN A 719 -23.07 8.58 -10.35
CA GLN A 719 -23.08 7.97 -11.69
C GLN A 719 -24.18 6.91 -11.83
N ILE A 720 -24.29 6.00 -10.85
CA ILE A 720 -25.36 4.98 -10.86
C ILE A 720 -26.75 5.61 -10.70
N ALA A 721 -26.85 6.68 -9.90
CA ALA A 721 -28.12 7.38 -9.72
C ALA A 721 -28.57 8.23 -10.94
N GLY A 722 -27.75 8.34 -11.99
CA GLY A 722 -28.06 9.11 -13.18
C GLY A 722 -28.06 10.63 -12.98
N VAL A 723 -27.35 11.10 -11.94
CA VAL A 723 -27.18 12.53 -11.62
C VAL A 723 -25.72 12.95 -11.63
N SER A 724 -24.91 12.28 -12.43
CA SER A 724 -23.48 12.53 -12.56
C SER A 724 -23.15 13.81 -13.30
N GLY A 725 -21.90 14.24 -13.20
CA GLY A 725 -21.37 15.36 -13.95
C GLY A 725 -21.37 15.14 -15.45
N ASP A 726 -21.25 13.90 -15.92
CA ASP A 726 -21.32 13.55 -17.36
C ASP A 726 -22.69 13.92 -17.97
N LEU A 727 -23.76 13.89 -17.17
CA LEU A 727 -25.12 14.21 -17.61
C LEU A 727 -25.51 15.66 -17.27
N LEU A 728 -25.10 16.19 -16.13
CA LEU A 728 -25.58 17.47 -15.59
C LEU A 728 -24.48 18.53 -15.48
N GLY A 729 -23.25 18.15 -15.74
CA GLY A 729 -22.09 19.05 -15.61
C GLY A 729 -21.75 19.82 -16.89
N THR A 730 -20.62 20.49 -16.85
CA THR A 730 -20.03 21.21 -17.98
C THR A 730 -18.66 20.64 -18.32
N SER A 731 -18.42 20.44 -19.62
CA SER A 731 -17.15 19.97 -20.18
C SER A 731 -16.32 21.13 -20.76
N VAL A 732 -16.63 22.35 -20.38
CA VAL A 732 -15.87 23.53 -20.85
C VAL A 732 -14.39 23.40 -20.45
N GLY A 733 -13.51 23.51 -21.43
CA GLY A 733 -12.07 23.37 -21.26
C GLY A 733 -11.53 21.95 -21.53
N CYS A 734 -12.40 20.98 -21.76
CA CYS A 734 -12.03 19.63 -22.16
C CYS A 734 -11.78 19.53 -23.66
N PRO A 735 -10.79 18.74 -24.12
CA PRO A 735 -10.58 18.48 -25.55
C PRO A 735 -11.79 17.73 -26.13
N GLY A 736 -12.32 18.18 -27.28
CA GLY A 736 -13.51 17.57 -27.88
C GLY A 736 -14.79 17.67 -27.04
N ASN A 737 -14.81 18.49 -26.00
CA ASN A 737 -15.84 18.58 -24.97
C ASN A 737 -16.04 17.29 -24.13
N GLU A 738 -15.03 16.47 -24.06
CA GLU A 738 -14.99 15.26 -23.21
C GLU A 738 -13.71 15.22 -22.36
N CYS A 739 -13.84 14.96 -21.04
CA CYS A 739 -12.72 14.77 -20.12
C CYS A 739 -12.76 13.41 -19.41
#